data_4726aa6fb1b42028044656d148e32f90
#
_entry.id   4726aa6fb1b42028044656d148e32f90
#
_cell.length_a   1.000
_cell.length_b   1.000
_cell.length_c   1.000
_cell.angle_alpha   90.00
_cell.angle_beta   90.00
_cell.angle_gamma   90.00
#
_symmetry.space_group_name_H-M   'P 1'
#
loop_
_entity.id
_entity.type
_entity.pdbx_description
1 polymer ?
#
loop_
_entity_poly.entity_id
_entity_poly.type
_entity_poly.pdbx_seq_one_letter_code
_entity_poly.pdbx_strand_id
1 'polypeptide(L)'
;MISVTGMGGIGKTTLVKKVYDDPDVKKHFKACAWVTVSQSCKIEELLKDLAKKLFSEIRRPIPEGMESMCSDKLKMIIKDLLQRKRYLVVFDDVWHMYEWEAVKYALPNSNCCSRIMITTRRSDLAFNSTIESSGKVYNLQPLKEDEAWDLFCRNTFQGDSCPSYLIDICKYILRKCEGLPLAIVAISGVLATKDKRRIDEWDMICRSLGAEIQGNGKLDNFKTVLNLSFNDLPYHLKYCFLYLSIFPQDYLIQRMRLIRLWIAEGFVEAKEGKTKEDVAHDYLKELLNRNLIQVAGTTSDGRVKTLRVHDLLREIIILKSKDQNFASIVKEQSAAWPEKIRRLSVHGTLPYRQQHRSVSQLRSFLMFGVGEYVPLGKLFPSGFKLLSVLDYQDAPLKKFPLAVIDLYHLRYLSLRNTKVKTVPGHIIGKLHNLETLDLKNTSVRELPVDILKLQKLRHVLVYQFKFKGYAQFHSKDGLKAPSEIGNLKALQKLCFVEANQDCGMIIRQLGELSQLRRLGILKLREEDGMAFCLSIERLTNLHALSVTSEGESKVIDLTFLCSPPPFLQRLYLSGRLQELPCWIQSLHSLARLFLKWSCLKYDPLVYLQDLPNLAHLELLQAYDGDTLHFRSGKFKKLKVLGLDKFDGLKEVTVGKDAMTRLEKLSIGRCELLKKVPSGIENLTKLKVLEFFDMPDELMKTICPHGPGKDYGKVLHIPDVYSTYWRDGGWDVYALDTFSRDCSPRSGTLIRSHEPRIQWKV
;
A
#
# COMPACT_ATOMS: atom_id res chain seq x y z
N MET A 1 18.70 26.37 8.54
CA MET A 1 18.59 24.94 8.81
C MET A 1 17.94 24.70 10.17
N ILE A 2 17.18 23.62 10.34
CA ILE A 2 16.55 23.25 11.62
C ILE A 2 16.88 21.79 11.89
N SER A 3 17.52 21.51 13.04
CA SER A 3 17.80 20.14 13.47
C SER A 3 16.95 19.79 14.69
N VAL A 4 16.09 18.79 14.56
CA VAL A 4 15.24 18.30 15.64
C VAL A 4 15.90 17.06 16.24
N THR A 5 16.32 17.16 17.49
CA THR A 5 16.98 16.08 18.21
C THR A 5 16.18 15.62 19.42
N GLY A 6 16.48 14.45 19.93
CA GLY A 6 15.85 13.86 21.11
C GLY A 6 15.83 12.34 21.06
N MET A 7 15.42 11.71 22.15
CA MET A 7 15.38 10.25 22.30
C MET A 7 14.53 9.58 21.20
N GLY A 8 14.78 8.31 20.97
CA GLY A 8 13.91 7.46 20.14
C GLY A 8 12.49 7.42 20.73
N GLY A 9 11.46 7.45 19.85
CA GLY A 9 10.07 7.39 20.29
C GLY A 9 9.47 8.65 20.91
N ILE A 10 10.24 9.75 20.98
CA ILE A 10 9.79 11.04 21.54
C ILE A 10 8.86 11.83 20.59
N GLY A 11 8.71 11.39 19.34
CA GLY A 11 7.81 12.03 18.38
C GLY A 11 8.46 13.00 17.39
N LYS A 12 9.81 13.00 17.22
CA LYS A 12 10.53 13.88 16.26
C LYS A 12 9.93 13.82 14.86
N THR A 13 9.88 12.63 14.28
CA THR A 13 9.31 12.39 12.96
C THR A 13 7.85 12.86 12.87
N THR A 14 7.05 12.62 13.92
CA THR A 14 5.64 13.03 13.97
C THR A 14 5.49 14.54 13.97
N LEU A 15 6.29 15.25 14.78
CA LEU A 15 6.28 16.71 14.85
C LEU A 15 6.69 17.32 13.51
N VAL A 16 7.83 16.89 12.97
CA VAL A 16 8.35 17.41 11.69
C VAL A 16 7.40 17.07 10.55
N LYS A 17 6.78 15.90 10.58
CA LYS A 17 5.80 15.49 9.57
C LYS A 17 4.54 16.36 9.61
N LYS A 18 4.05 16.69 10.80
CA LYS A 18 2.92 17.61 10.96
C LYS A 18 3.20 18.98 10.37
N VAL A 19 4.42 19.53 10.61
CA VAL A 19 4.86 20.80 10.02
C VAL A 19 5.03 20.67 8.50
N TYR A 20 5.64 19.60 8.03
CA TYR A 20 5.86 19.36 6.59
C TYR A 20 4.55 19.22 5.82
N ASP A 21 3.52 18.60 6.41
CA ASP A 21 2.21 18.36 5.77
C ASP A 21 1.24 19.53 5.94
N ASP A 22 1.61 20.56 6.71
CA ASP A 22 0.80 21.75 6.90
C ASP A 22 0.59 22.48 5.57
N PRO A 23 -0.67 22.79 5.17
CA PRO A 23 -0.98 23.43 3.91
C PRO A 23 -0.30 24.80 3.73
N ASP A 24 -0.20 25.59 4.79
CA ASP A 24 0.40 26.92 4.73
C ASP A 24 1.92 26.84 4.58
N VAL A 25 2.55 25.84 5.22
CA VAL A 25 3.97 25.56 5.02
C VAL A 25 4.22 25.10 3.58
N LYS A 26 3.42 24.18 3.04
CA LYS A 26 3.57 23.69 1.66
C LYS A 26 3.40 24.80 0.61
N LYS A 27 2.45 25.70 0.80
CA LYS A 27 2.26 26.86 -0.10
C LYS A 27 3.48 27.80 -0.15
N HIS A 28 4.26 27.82 0.94
CA HIS A 28 5.42 28.71 1.05
C HIS A 28 6.64 28.21 0.25
N PHE A 29 6.72 26.92 -0.07
CA PHE A 29 7.86 26.31 -0.76
C PHE A 29 7.46 25.75 -2.14
N LYS A 30 8.30 26.06 -3.15
CA LYS A 30 8.08 25.58 -4.54
C LYS A 30 8.55 24.13 -4.77
N ALA A 31 9.33 23.57 -3.84
CA ALA A 31 9.80 22.19 -3.90
C ALA A 31 9.90 21.64 -2.49
N CYS A 32 9.19 20.54 -2.22
CA CYS A 32 9.21 19.87 -0.93
C CYS A 32 9.64 18.41 -1.12
N ALA A 33 10.60 17.95 -0.31
CA ALA A 33 11.02 16.55 -0.33
C ALA A 33 11.20 16.02 1.09
N TRP A 34 10.68 14.81 1.33
CA TRP A 34 10.87 14.07 2.57
C TRP A 34 11.68 12.80 2.30
N VAL A 35 12.84 12.67 2.92
CA VAL A 35 13.74 11.54 2.75
C VAL A 35 14.01 10.91 4.11
N THR A 36 13.70 9.62 4.26
CA THR A 36 14.05 8.86 5.47
C THR A 36 15.40 8.20 5.26
N VAL A 37 16.33 8.40 6.20
CA VAL A 37 17.71 7.90 6.14
C VAL A 37 17.80 6.62 6.95
N SER A 38 18.01 5.48 6.29
CA SER A 38 18.19 4.22 7.00
C SER A 38 19.61 4.06 7.52
N GLN A 39 19.79 3.31 8.63
CA GLN A 39 21.09 3.06 9.26
C GLN A 39 22.15 2.45 8.33
N SER A 40 21.73 1.79 7.26
CA SER A 40 22.57 1.13 6.28
C SER A 40 22.46 1.73 4.88
N CYS A 41 22.04 2.99 4.77
CA CYS A 41 21.84 3.64 3.50
C CYS A 41 23.18 3.93 2.78
N LYS A 42 23.28 3.57 1.51
CA LYS A 42 24.38 4.02 0.65
C LYS A 42 24.08 5.46 0.20
N ILE A 43 25.09 6.30 0.19
CA ILE A 43 24.96 7.72 -0.20
C ILE A 43 24.31 7.86 -1.58
N GLU A 44 24.66 6.98 -2.52
CA GLU A 44 24.07 7.00 -3.86
C GLU A 44 22.56 6.71 -3.85
N GLU A 45 22.10 5.77 -3.01
CA GLU A 45 20.69 5.46 -2.86
C GLU A 45 19.92 6.63 -2.23
N LEU A 46 20.52 7.30 -1.25
CA LEU A 46 19.99 8.48 -0.62
C LEU A 46 19.82 9.64 -1.61
N LEU A 47 20.85 9.90 -2.42
CA LEU A 47 20.80 10.94 -3.46
C LEU A 47 19.80 10.59 -4.57
N LYS A 48 19.70 9.32 -4.96
CA LYS A 48 18.69 8.85 -5.93
C LYS A 48 17.27 9.03 -5.40
N ASP A 49 17.01 8.68 -4.12
CA ASP A 49 15.70 8.86 -3.51
C ASP A 49 15.33 10.34 -3.41
N LEU A 50 16.27 11.19 -2.98
CA LEU A 50 16.08 12.64 -2.96
C LEU A 50 15.78 13.18 -4.37
N ALA A 51 16.59 12.81 -5.36
CA ALA A 51 16.38 13.26 -6.73
C ALA A 51 15.01 12.83 -7.27
N LYS A 52 14.62 11.55 -7.10
CA LYS A 52 13.30 11.03 -7.52
C LYS A 52 12.16 11.82 -6.90
N LYS A 53 12.24 12.11 -5.60
CA LYS A 53 11.22 12.89 -4.89
C LYS A 53 11.17 14.33 -5.36
N LEU A 54 12.32 14.95 -5.60
CA LEU A 54 12.39 16.31 -6.15
C LEU A 54 11.89 16.36 -7.60
N PHE A 55 12.26 15.40 -8.45
CA PHE A 55 11.70 15.30 -9.80
C PHE A 55 10.18 15.14 -9.75
N SER A 56 9.68 14.30 -8.86
CA SER A 56 8.24 14.13 -8.65
C SER A 56 7.57 15.42 -8.16
N GLU A 57 8.15 16.13 -7.22
CA GLU A 57 7.59 17.35 -6.63
C GLU A 57 7.69 18.53 -7.57
N ILE A 58 8.87 18.75 -8.19
CA ILE A 58 9.11 19.84 -9.16
C ILE A 58 8.50 19.49 -10.52
N ARG A 59 8.15 18.21 -10.73
CA ARG A 59 7.34 17.77 -11.85
C ARG A 59 8.09 17.72 -13.17
N ARG A 60 9.39 17.37 -13.08
CA ARG A 60 10.24 17.11 -14.24
C ARG A 60 10.38 15.60 -14.48
N PRO A 61 10.58 15.17 -15.73
CA PRO A 61 10.87 13.77 -16.03
C PRO A 61 12.17 13.33 -15.36
N ILE A 62 12.17 12.13 -14.83
CA ILE A 62 13.40 11.52 -14.32
C ILE A 62 14.29 11.22 -15.52
N PRO A 63 15.56 11.68 -15.55
CA PRO A 63 16.47 11.40 -16.65
C PRO A 63 16.67 9.90 -16.88
N GLU A 64 16.76 9.48 -18.14
CA GLU A 64 17.09 8.10 -18.47
C GLU A 64 18.46 7.74 -17.91
N GLY A 65 18.59 6.54 -17.37
CA GLY A 65 19.86 6.05 -16.79
C GLY A 65 20.17 6.59 -15.39
N MET A 66 19.26 7.31 -14.70
CA MET A 66 19.51 7.83 -13.34
C MET A 66 19.88 6.73 -12.33
N GLU A 67 19.41 5.49 -12.53
CA GLU A 67 19.74 4.35 -11.66
C GLU A 67 21.23 3.97 -11.71
N SER A 68 21.91 4.24 -12.82
CA SER A 68 23.34 3.95 -13.01
C SER A 68 24.26 5.17 -12.79
N MET A 69 23.70 6.32 -12.41
CA MET A 69 24.49 7.55 -12.21
C MET A 69 25.29 7.50 -10.91
N CYS A 70 26.52 8.00 -10.98
CA CYS A 70 27.38 8.19 -9.79
C CYS A 70 26.89 9.35 -8.92
N SER A 71 27.36 9.39 -7.65
CA SER A 71 26.97 10.38 -6.65
C SER A 71 27.17 11.82 -7.12
N ASP A 72 28.23 12.13 -7.84
CA ASP A 72 28.52 13.51 -8.24
C ASP A 72 27.59 14.04 -9.33
N LYS A 73 27.22 13.19 -10.30
CA LYS A 73 26.18 13.53 -11.29
C LYS A 73 24.82 13.77 -10.61
N LEU A 74 24.47 12.93 -9.63
CA LEU A 74 23.22 13.09 -8.86
C LEU A 74 23.20 14.39 -8.06
N LYS A 75 24.35 14.78 -7.42
CA LYS A 75 24.48 16.06 -6.72
C LYS A 75 24.28 17.26 -7.66
N MET A 76 24.88 17.20 -8.87
CA MET A 76 24.70 18.26 -9.86
C MET A 76 23.22 18.39 -10.28
N ILE A 77 22.57 17.29 -10.58
CA ILE A 77 21.15 17.28 -10.95
C ILE A 77 20.28 17.85 -9.84
N ILE A 78 20.48 17.44 -8.58
CA ILE A 78 19.73 17.98 -7.43
C ILE A 78 19.96 19.47 -7.29
N LYS A 79 21.20 19.93 -7.43
CA LYS A 79 21.57 21.34 -7.36
C LYS A 79 20.87 22.16 -8.43
N ASP A 80 20.84 21.69 -9.67
CA ASP A 80 20.16 22.34 -10.80
C ASP A 80 18.63 22.39 -10.58
N LEU A 81 18.04 21.32 -10.09
CA LEU A 81 16.61 21.26 -9.78
C LEU A 81 16.17 22.27 -8.75
N LEU A 82 17.02 22.54 -7.74
CA LEU A 82 16.71 23.40 -6.60
C LEU A 82 17.24 24.84 -6.80
N GLN A 83 18.05 25.07 -7.82
CA GLN A 83 18.61 26.40 -8.10
C GLN A 83 17.49 27.43 -8.33
N ARG A 84 17.58 28.58 -7.67
CA ARG A 84 16.60 29.69 -7.71
C ARG A 84 15.18 29.30 -7.23
N LYS A 85 15.02 28.18 -6.51
CA LYS A 85 13.74 27.80 -5.91
C LYS A 85 13.79 27.88 -4.39
N ARG A 86 12.68 28.30 -3.79
CA ARG A 86 12.48 28.15 -2.35
C ARG A 86 12.06 26.71 -2.10
N TYR A 87 12.86 25.94 -1.38
CA TYR A 87 12.63 24.53 -1.12
C TYR A 87 12.57 24.20 0.37
N LEU A 88 11.83 23.13 0.70
CA LEU A 88 11.84 22.48 2.01
C LEU A 88 12.25 21.02 1.83
N VAL A 89 13.40 20.65 2.37
CA VAL A 89 13.88 19.27 2.35
C VAL A 89 14.02 18.76 3.78
N VAL A 90 13.39 17.61 4.04
CA VAL A 90 13.45 16.93 5.35
C VAL A 90 14.25 15.64 5.20
N PHE A 91 15.29 15.50 6.03
CA PHE A 91 16.04 14.27 6.23
C PHE A 91 15.63 13.68 7.58
N ASP A 92 14.86 12.60 7.53
CA ASP A 92 14.31 11.99 8.73
C ASP A 92 15.19 10.82 9.20
N ASP A 93 15.50 10.81 10.50
CA ASP A 93 16.28 9.80 11.21
C ASP A 93 17.73 9.65 10.68
N VAL A 94 18.48 10.77 10.59
CA VAL A 94 19.90 10.79 10.17
C VAL A 94 20.77 10.19 11.29
N TRP A 95 21.64 9.23 10.92
CA TRP A 95 22.45 8.44 11.87
C TRP A 95 23.92 8.84 11.91
N HIS A 96 24.50 9.24 10.77
CA HIS A 96 25.93 9.53 10.65
C HIS A 96 26.19 10.88 10.00
N MET A 97 27.26 11.56 10.46
CA MET A 97 27.65 12.86 9.94
C MET A 97 28.00 12.83 8.46
N TYR A 98 28.65 11.74 7.99
CA TYR A 98 29.02 11.59 6.59
C TYR A 98 27.80 11.52 5.64
N GLU A 99 26.65 11.06 6.12
CA GLU A 99 25.39 11.05 5.34
C GLU A 99 24.90 12.47 5.09
N TRP A 100 24.95 13.30 6.13
CA TRP A 100 24.63 14.72 6.02
C TRP A 100 25.61 15.47 5.13
N GLU A 101 26.92 15.29 5.33
CA GLU A 101 27.95 15.93 4.53
C GLU A 101 27.82 15.59 3.04
N ALA A 102 27.55 14.33 2.73
CA ALA A 102 27.38 13.90 1.35
C ALA A 102 26.21 14.58 0.64
N VAL A 103 25.11 14.84 1.36
CA VAL A 103 23.89 15.46 0.79
C VAL A 103 23.94 16.98 0.84
N LYS A 104 24.60 17.56 1.82
CA LYS A 104 24.74 19.02 2.01
C LYS A 104 25.23 19.73 0.74
N TYR A 105 26.24 19.14 0.07
CA TYR A 105 26.82 19.71 -1.15
C TYR A 105 25.89 19.63 -2.37
N ALA A 106 24.84 18.83 -2.32
CA ALA A 106 23.83 18.77 -3.37
C ALA A 106 22.75 19.86 -3.24
N LEU A 107 22.66 20.51 -2.07
CA LEU A 107 21.64 21.51 -1.77
C LEU A 107 22.19 22.93 -1.99
N PRO A 108 21.66 23.71 -2.96
CA PRO A 108 22.17 25.05 -3.25
C PRO A 108 21.80 26.06 -2.15
N ASN A 109 22.76 26.87 -1.74
CA ASN A 109 22.51 28.02 -0.87
C ASN A 109 22.24 29.28 -1.72
N SER A 110 20.99 29.41 -2.19
CA SER A 110 20.63 30.44 -3.18
C SER A 110 19.90 31.66 -2.60
N ASN A 111 20.03 31.97 -1.33
CA ASN A 111 19.34 33.07 -0.62
C ASN A 111 17.82 33.16 -0.84
N CYS A 112 17.20 32.12 -1.35
CA CYS A 112 15.76 32.05 -1.66
C CYS A 112 14.89 31.71 -0.45
N CYS A 113 15.38 31.89 0.77
CA CYS A 113 14.67 31.53 2.01
C CYS A 113 14.30 30.02 2.10
N SER A 114 15.07 29.16 1.47
CA SER A 114 14.91 27.71 1.56
C SER A 114 15.12 27.17 2.99
N ARG A 115 14.53 26.05 3.32
CA ARG A 115 14.66 25.42 4.63
C ARG A 115 15.04 23.94 4.49
N ILE A 116 15.93 23.51 5.38
CA ILE A 116 16.33 22.12 5.54
C ILE A 116 15.98 21.73 6.97
N MET A 117 15.32 20.60 7.15
CA MET A 117 15.04 20.01 8.45
C MET A 117 15.71 18.65 8.57
N ILE A 118 16.33 18.38 9.70
CA ILE A 118 16.92 17.08 10.03
C ILE A 118 16.29 16.57 11.31
N THR A 119 15.92 15.30 11.36
CA THR A 119 15.64 14.63 12.63
C THR A 119 16.77 13.65 12.93
N THR A 120 17.20 13.59 14.17
CA THR A 120 18.26 12.68 14.61
C THR A 120 18.12 12.32 16.09
N ARG A 121 18.69 11.17 16.48
CA ARG A 121 18.82 10.77 17.89
C ARG A 121 20.15 11.26 18.50
N ARG A 122 21.05 11.74 17.68
CA ARG A 122 22.41 12.18 18.06
C ARG A 122 22.48 13.70 18.21
N SER A 123 22.73 14.16 19.42
CA SER A 123 22.86 15.59 19.71
C SER A 123 24.11 16.22 19.09
N ASP A 124 25.21 15.45 18.98
CA ASP A 124 26.44 15.90 18.30
C ASP A 124 26.21 16.17 16.82
N LEU A 125 25.46 15.29 16.14
CA LEU A 125 25.10 15.49 14.73
C LEU A 125 24.18 16.71 14.57
N ALA A 126 23.17 16.86 15.44
CA ALA A 126 22.27 18.01 15.40
C ALA A 126 23.01 19.33 15.54
N PHE A 127 23.98 19.37 16.47
CA PHE A 127 24.78 20.56 16.71
C PHE A 127 25.72 20.86 15.53
N ASN A 128 26.53 19.88 15.12
CA ASN A 128 27.51 20.06 14.04
C ASN A 128 26.85 20.39 12.69
N SER A 129 25.70 19.82 12.39
CA SER A 129 24.96 20.09 11.15
C SER A 129 24.49 21.56 11.07
N THR A 130 24.30 22.25 12.19
CA THR A 130 23.79 23.62 12.24
C THR A 130 24.85 24.71 12.32
N ILE A 131 26.07 24.39 12.76
CA ILE A 131 27.17 25.37 12.98
C ILE A 131 27.44 26.17 11.71
N GLU A 132 27.66 25.52 10.58
CA GLU A 132 28.06 26.21 9.34
C GLU A 132 26.90 26.92 8.62
N SER A 133 25.64 26.64 9.00
CA SER A 133 24.46 27.17 8.29
C SER A 133 23.62 28.15 9.12
N SER A 134 24.16 28.67 10.24
CA SER A 134 23.40 29.52 11.19
C SER A 134 22.03 28.88 11.53
N GLY A 135 22.01 27.58 11.68
CA GLY A 135 20.78 26.82 11.92
C GLY A 135 20.35 26.84 13.39
N LYS A 136 19.15 26.31 13.65
CA LYS A 136 18.62 26.14 15.01
C LYS A 136 18.51 24.67 15.36
N VAL A 137 18.96 24.31 16.57
CA VAL A 137 18.73 22.97 17.16
C VAL A 137 17.51 23.06 18.05
N TYR A 138 16.55 22.18 17.79
CA TYR A 138 15.36 22.00 18.61
C TYR A 138 15.44 20.64 19.32
N ASN A 139 15.71 20.68 20.63
CA ASN A 139 15.74 19.49 21.44
C ASN A 139 14.32 19.19 21.96
N LEU A 140 13.68 18.17 21.36
CA LEU A 140 12.32 17.78 21.69
C LEU A 140 12.31 17.14 23.08
N GLN A 141 11.47 17.68 23.96
CA GLN A 141 11.32 17.19 25.33
C GLN A 141 10.20 16.14 25.40
N PRO A 142 10.24 15.23 26.40
CA PRO A 142 9.13 14.35 26.70
C PRO A 142 7.82 15.14 26.94
N LEU A 143 6.70 14.49 26.70
CA LEU A 143 5.39 15.06 26.99
C LEU A 143 5.27 15.44 28.48
N LYS A 144 4.63 16.56 28.76
CA LYS A 144 4.24 16.94 30.12
C LYS A 144 3.21 15.97 30.66
N GLU A 145 3.02 15.95 31.97
CA GLU A 145 2.10 15.01 32.63
C GLU A 145 0.68 15.09 32.06
N ASP A 146 0.17 16.31 31.82
CA ASP A 146 -1.18 16.50 31.27
C ASP A 146 -1.29 15.99 29.82
N GLU A 147 -0.29 16.29 28.99
CA GLU A 147 -0.24 15.81 27.60
C GLU A 147 -0.08 14.28 27.54
N ALA A 148 0.71 13.72 28.43
CA ALA A 148 0.90 12.28 28.57
C ALA A 148 -0.39 11.58 29.04
N TRP A 149 -1.10 12.20 29.98
CA TRP A 149 -2.40 11.73 30.47
C TRP A 149 -3.46 11.73 29.39
N ASP A 150 -3.56 12.82 28.63
CA ASP A 150 -4.51 12.93 27.51
C ASP A 150 -4.23 11.89 26.42
N LEU A 151 -2.95 11.70 26.06
CA LEU A 151 -2.55 10.69 25.09
C LEU A 151 -2.90 9.29 25.57
N PHE A 152 -2.63 8.99 26.85
CA PHE A 152 -2.90 7.72 27.49
C PHE A 152 -4.40 7.43 27.52
N CYS A 153 -5.22 8.35 28.07
CA CYS A 153 -6.67 8.18 28.18
C CYS A 153 -7.32 7.99 26.82
N ARG A 154 -6.93 8.76 25.81
CA ARG A 154 -7.45 8.65 24.47
C ARG A 154 -7.22 7.28 23.87
N ASN A 155 -6.05 6.68 24.09
CA ASN A 155 -5.70 5.38 23.52
C ASN A 155 -6.22 4.20 24.35
N THR A 156 -6.26 4.33 25.68
CA THR A 156 -6.68 3.25 26.59
C THR A 156 -8.20 3.14 26.69
N PHE A 157 -8.89 4.29 26.78
CA PHE A 157 -10.31 4.35 27.03
C PHE A 157 -11.14 4.77 25.81
N GLN A 158 -10.50 4.93 24.64
CA GLN A 158 -11.14 5.28 23.35
C GLN A 158 -11.95 6.60 23.38
N GLY A 159 -11.52 7.56 24.20
CA GLY A 159 -12.17 8.85 24.37
C GLY A 159 -13.06 8.96 25.62
N ASP A 160 -13.33 7.86 26.30
CA ASP A 160 -13.97 7.88 27.62
C ASP A 160 -13.02 8.41 28.71
N SER A 161 -13.57 8.90 29.80
CA SER A 161 -12.80 9.28 30.99
C SER A 161 -12.24 8.04 31.71
N CYS A 162 -11.08 8.19 32.34
CA CYS A 162 -10.51 7.15 33.20
C CYS A 162 -11.43 6.91 34.41
N PRO A 163 -11.85 5.67 34.71
CA PRO A 163 -12.58 5.36 35.94
C PRO A 163 -11.80 5.78 37.18
N SER A 164 -12.49 6.37 38.19
CA SER A 164 -11.85 6.91 39.40
C SER A 164 -10.99 5.91 40.14
N TYR A 165 -11.40 4.65 40.21
CA TYR A 165 -10.68 3.56 40.87
C TYR A 165 -9.40 3.10 40.11
N LEU A 166 -9.20 3.48 38.88
CA LEU A 166 -8.00 3.17 38.09
C LEU A 166 -7.00 4.33 38.01
N ILE A 167 -7.35 5.52 38.48
CA ILE A 167 -6.53 6.74 38.33
C ILE A 167 -5.13 6.55 38.89
N ASP A 168 -5.01 6.03 40.09
CA ASP A 168 -3.71 5.87 40.77
C ASP A 168 -2.82 4.85 40.06
N ILE A 169 -3.41 3.75 39.61
CA ILE A 169 -2.74 2.73 38.81
C ILE A 169 -2.24 3.33 37.49
N CYS A 170 -3.11 4.04 36.79
CA CYS A 170 -2.77 4.69 35.52
C CYS A 170 -1.66 5.75 35.68
N LYS A 171 -1.72 6.57 36.73
CA LYS A 171 -0.66 7.54 37.04
C LYS A 171 0.67 6.87 37.36
N TYR A 172 0.66 5.74 38.08
CA TYR A 172 1.87 4.96 38.34
C TYR A 172 2.49 4.44 37.03
N ILE A 173 1.68 3.85 36.14
CA ILE A 173 2.11 3.35 34.82
C ILE A 173 2.69 4.49 33.98
N LEU A 174 2.02 5.65 33.95
CA LEU A 174 2.48 6.81 33.17
C LEU A 174 3.82 7.36 33.64
N ARG A 175 4.08 7.39 34.96
CA ARG A 175 5.40 7.78 35.49
C ARG A 175 6.51 6.88 34.96
N LYS A 176 6.25 5.58 34.74
CA LYS A 176 7.20 4.64 34.13
C LYS A 176 7.44 4.87 32.65
N CYS A 177 6.49 5.50 31.96
CA CYS A 177 6.65 5.90 30.56
C CYS A 177 7.47 7.19 30.37
N GLU A 178 7.75 7.94 31.46
CA GLU A 178 8.58 9.16 31.45
C GLU A 178 8.21 10.19 30.36
N GLY A 179 6.93 10.30 30.03
CA GLY A 179 6.44 11.19 28.98
C GLY A 179 6.85 10.80 27.55
N LEU A 180 7.37 9.59 27.33
CA LEU A 180 7.71 9.12 25.98
C LEU A 180 6.46 8.66 25.23
N PRO A 181 6.05 9.34 24.14
CA PRO A 181 4.82 9.02 23.43
C PRO A 181 4.72 7.55 22.97
N LEU A 182 5.83 6.98 22.49
CA LEU A 182 5.82 5.59 22.03
C LEU A 182 5.61 4.60 23.17
N ALA A 183 6.17 4.85 24.36
CA ALA A 183 5.95 4.03 25.54
C ALA A 183 4.49 4.12 25.98
N ILE A 184 3.95 5.33 26.04
CA ILE A 184 2.54 5.59 26.40
C ILE A 184 1.61 4.85 25.44
N VAL A 185 1.81 4.99 24.14
CA VAL A 185 0.99 4.33 23.12
C VAL A 185 1.09 2.81 23.19
N ALA A 186 2.29 2.26 23.43
CA ALA A 186 2.49 0.82 23.55
C ALA A 186 1.77 0.24 24.78
N ILE A 187 1.93 0.84 25.95
CA ILE A 187 1.26 0.37 27.18
C ILE A 187 -0.26 0.58 27.13
N SER A 188 -0.71 1.69 26.54
CA SER A 188 -2.13 1.93 26.31
C SER A 188 -2.76 0.84 25.44
N GLY A 189 -2.04 0.35 24.43
CA GLY A 189 -2.48 -0.76 23.59
C GLY A 189 -2.64 -2.08 24.36
N VAL A 190 -1.81 -2.34 25.35
CA VAL A 190 -1.94 -3.49 26.27
C VAL A 190 -3.17 -3.30 27.15
N LEU A 191 -3.28 -2.15 27.82
CA LEU A 191 -4.35 -1.86 28.77
C LEU A 191 -5.74 -1.78 28.12
N ALA A 192 -5.82 -1.30 26.89
CA ALA A 192 -7.07 -1.26 26.12
C ALA A 192 -7.67 -2.66 25.86
N THR A 193 -6.88 -3.73 26.00
CA THR A 193 -7.36 -5.12 25.86
C THR A 193 -7.83 -5.74 27.17
N LYS A 194 -7.62 -5.07 28.31
CA LYS A 194 -7.99 -5.56 29.62
C LYS A 194 -9.39 -5.10 30.02
N ASP A 195 -10.09 -5.91 30.81
CA ASP A 195 -11.38 -5.50 31.36
C ASP A 195 -11.16 -4.38 32.39
N LYS A 196 -11.79 -3.25 32.17
CA LYS A 196 -11.73 -2.08 33.07
C LYS A 196 -12.18 -2.43 34.49
N ARG A 197 -13.05 -3.43 34.69
CA ARG A 197 -13.61 -3.85 35.99
C ARG A 197 -12.66 -4.76 36.77
N ARG A 198 -11.67 -5.36 36.11
CA ARG A 198 -10.73 -6.30 36.75
C ARG A 198 -9.46 -5.60 37.19
N ILE A 199 -9.50 -4.99 38.38
CA ILE A 199 -8.39 -4.25 38.97
C ILE A 199 -7.16 -5.14 39.16
N ASP A 200 -7.36 -6.42 39.43
CA ASP A 200 -6.29 -7.44 39.57
C ASP A 200 -5.41 -7.56 38.31
N GLU A 201 -5.99 -7.48 37.12
CA GLU A 201 -5.21 -7.50 35.86
C GLU A 201 -4.36 -6.24 35.69
N TRP A 202 -4.89 -5.08 36.08
CA TRP A 202 -4.17 -3.81 36.04
C TRP A 202 -3.04 -3.75 37.05
N ASP A 203 -3.25 -4.27 38.25
CA ASP A 203 -2.28 -4.37 39.32
C ASP A 203 -1.12 -5.32 38.96
N MET A 204 -1.43 -6.42 38.26
CA MET A 204 -0.42 -7.36 37.76
C MET A 204 0.53 -6.69 36.77
N ILE A 205 0.01 -5.82 35.88
CA ILE A 205 0.83 -5.02 34.97
C ILE A 205 1.72 -4.04 35.74
N CYS A 206 1.18 -3.36 36.77
CA CYS A 206 1.95 -2.47 37.60
C CYS A 206 3.12 -3.20 38.29
N ARG A 207 2.87 -4.38 38.87
CA ARG A 207 3.91 -5.20 39.53
C ARG A 207 4.99 -5.66 38.54
N SER A 208 4.58 -6.05 37.31
CA SER A 208 5.53 -6.43 36.26
C SER A 208 6.43 -5.26 35.86
N LEU A 209 5.91 -4.05 35.76
CA LEU A 209 6.69 -2.84 35.52
C LEU A 209 7.62 -2.47 36.69
N GLY A 210 7.27 -2.86 37.90
CA GLY A 210 8.08 -2.62 39.10
C GLY A 210 9.22 -3.61 39.30
N ALA A 211 9.02 -4.89 38.92
CA ALA A 211 9.96 -5.98 39.18
C ALA A 211 11.21 -5.99 38.29
N GLU A 212 11.12 -5.44 37.06
CA GLU A 212 12.24 -5.43 36.09
C GLU A 212 13.21 -4.24 36.25
N ILE A 213 13.01 -3.35 37.23
CA ILE A 213 13.81 -2.12 37.34
C ILE A 213 14.99 -2.32 38.31
N GLN A 214 16.09 -2.85 37.83
CA GLN A 214 17.41 -2.77 38.46
C GLN A 214 18.42 -1.91 37.66
N GLY A 215 18.01 -1.24 36.59
CA GLY A 215 18.85 -0.38 35.75
C GLY A 215 18.55 1.12 35.93
N ASN A 216 19.61 1.93 36.05
CA ASN A 216 19.53 3.37 36.36
C ASN A 216 19.33 4.28 35.12
N GLY A 217 18.87 3.78 33.96
CA GLY A 217 18.80 4.58 32.74
C GLY A 217 17.39 4.75 32.17
N LYS A 218 17.07 5.96 31.68
CA LYS A 218 15.79 6.27 30.96
C LYS A 218 15.49 5.32 29.80
N LEU A 219 16.52 4.81 29.14
CA LEU A 219 16.40 3.84 28.04
C LEU A 219 15.91 2.47 28.54
N ASP A 220 16.20 2.10 29.79
CA ASP A 220 15.86 0.79 30.34
C ASP A 220 14.37 0.71 30.70
N ASN A 221 13.79 1.78 31.26
CA ASN A 221 12.35 1.87 31.51
C ASN A 221 11.55 1.72 30.22
N PHE A 222 12.00 2.36 29.15
CA PHE A 222 11.36 2.28 27.83
C PHE A 222 11.42 0.84 27.27
N LYS A 223 12.58 0.18 27.33
CA LYS A 223 12.73 -1.22 26.91
C LYS A 223 11.84 -2.14 27.73
N THR A 224 11.73 -1.89 29.03
CA THR A 224 10.86 -2.65 29.93
C THR A 224 9.38 -2.55 29.51
N VAL A 225 8.89 -1.34 29.23
CA VAL A 225 7.51 -1.15 28.73
C VAL A 225 7.26 -1.89 27.41
N LEU A 226 8.20 -1.82 26.49
CA LEU A 226 8.06 -2.51 25.20
C LEU A 226 8.21 -4.03 25.33
N ASN A 227 9.08 -4.51 26.23
CA ASN A 227 9.19 -5.93 26.58
C ASN A 227 7.89 -6.44 27.19
N LEU A 228 7.26 -5.68 28.06
CA LEU A 228 5.96 -6.02 28.64
C LEU A 228 4.91 -6.14 27.52
N SER A 229 4.86 -5.18 26.61
CA SER A 229 3.94 -5.23 25.47
C SER A 229 4.11 -6.49 24.61
N PHE A 230 5.36 -6.98 24.45
CA PHE A 230 5.65 -8.24 23.80
C PHE A 230 5.25 -9.44 24.64
N ASN A 231 5.56 -9.43 25.95
CA ASN A 231 5.31 -10.54 26.84
C ASN A 231 3.81 -10.79 27.08
N ASP A 232 2.99 -9.72 27.07
CA ASP A 232 1.53 -9.79 27.18
C ASP A 232 0.84 -10.33 25.90
N LEU A 233 1.57 -10.45 24.80
CA LEU A 233 0.99 -11.04 23.59
C LEU A 233 0.64 -12.51 23.81
N PRO A 234 -0.54 -12.96 23.35
CA PRO A 234 -0.85 -14.37 23.21
C PRO A 234 0.21 -15.08 22.36
N TYR A 235 0.44 -16.37 22.65
CA TYR A 235 1.50 -17.16 22.05
C TYR A 235 1.49 -17.11 20.50
N HIS A 236 0.33 -17.27 19.88
CA HIS A 236 0.18 -17.21 18.42
C HIS A 236 0.52 -15.84 17.85
N LEU A 237 0.27 -14.74 18.57
CA LEU A 237 0.63 -13.39 18.13
C LEU A 237 2.12 -13.09 18.33
N LYS A 238 2.79 -13.70 19.30
CA LYS A 238 4.24 -13.56 19.47
C LYS A 238 4.99 -13.96 18.23
N TYR A 239 4.67 -15.12 17.64
CA TYR A 239 5.32 -15.56 16.40
C TYR A 239 4.98 -14.66 15.21
N CYS A 240 3.73 -14.25 15.09
CA CYS A 240 3.31 -13.31 14.05
C CYS A 240 4.07 -11.97 14.15
N PHE A 241 4.30 -11.50 15.37
CA PHE A 241 5.03 -10.25 15.62
C PHE A 241 6.54 -10.41 15.39
N LEU A 242 7.15 -11.49 15.92
CA LEU A 242 8.57 -11.80 15.66
C LEU A 242 8.87 -11.95 14.17
N TYR A 243 7.92 -12.46 13.39
CA TYR A 243 8.09 -12.62 11.95
C TYR A 243 8.30 -11.29 11.22
N LEU A 244 7.88 -10.18 11.80
CA LEU A 244 8.12 -8.85 11.21
C LEU A 244 9.62 -8.48 11.18
N SER A 245 10.47 -9.16 11.99
CA SER A 245 11.92 -8.95 11.95
C SER A 245 12.55 -9.24 10.59
N ILE A 246 11.97 -10.14 9.79
CA ILE A 246 12.52 -10.56 8.50
C ILE A 246 12.46 -9.45 7.44
N PHE A 247 11.57 -8.46 7.60
CA PHE A 247 11.45 -7.37 6.64
C PHE A 247 12.54 -6.32 6.85
N PRO A 248 13.03 -5.67 5.78
CA PRO A 248 13.95 -4.54 5.90
C PRO A 248 13.38 -3.39 6.74
N GLN A 249 14.25 -2.52 7.20
CA GLN A 249 13.84 -1.27 7.84
C GLN A 249 13.04 -0.42 6.86
N ASP A 250 12.03 0.29 7.35
CA ASP A 250 11.12 1.14 6.56
C ASP A 250 10.35 0.44 5.43
N TYR A 251 10.44 -0.89 5.36
CA TYR A 251 9.75 -1.66 4.33
C TYR A 251 8.23 -1.57 4.48
N LEU A 252 7.55 -1.20 3.40
CA LEU A 252 6.09 -1.16 3.34
C LEU A 252 5.53 -2.58 3.14
N ILE A 253 5.17 -3.23 4.24
CA ILE A 253 4.70 -4.60 4.26
C ILE A 253 3.29 -4.68 3.68
N GLN A 254 3.11 -5.38 2.57
CA GLN A 254 1.79 -5.60 1.98
C GLN A 254 0.96 -6.54 2.85
N ARG A 255 -0.20 -6.08 3.33
CA ARG A 255 -1.09 -6.83 4.21
C ARG A 255 -1.34 -8.27 3.77
N MET A 256 -1.73 -8.47 2.51
CA MET A 256 -2.06 -9.81 2.01
C MET A 256 -0.83 -10.71 1.80
N ARG A 257 0.36 -10.14 1.58
CA ARG A 257 1.62 -10.91 1.57
C ARG A 257 1.92 -11.42 2.97
N LEU A 258 1.85 -10.57 3.98
CA LEU A 258 2.11 -10.93 5.38
C LEU A 258 1.16 -12.06 5.85
N ILE A 259 -0.14 -11.93 5.59
CA ILE A 259 -1.14 -12.94 5.94
C ILE A 259 -0.80 -14.30 5.33
N ARG A 260 -0.45 -14.34 4.04
CA ARG A 260 -0.10 -15.61 3.36
C ARG A 260 1.19 -16.21 3.91
N LEU A 261 2.16 -15.37 4.25
CA LEU A 261 3.41 -15.82 4.90
C LEU A 261 3.13 -16.43 6.26
N TRP A 262 2.32 -15.80 7.11
CA TRP A 262 1.92 -16.36 8.41
C TRP A 262 1.18 -17.69 8.30
N ILE A 263 0.31 -17.83 7.30
CA ILE A 263 -0.41 -19.09 7.02
C ILE A 263 0.57 -20.18 6.59
N ALA A 264 1.50 -19.86 5.68
CA ALA A 264 2.50 -20.82 5.18
C ALA A 264 3.48 -21.27 6.27
N GLU A 265 3.85 -20.37 7.20
CA GLU A 265 4.65 -20.68 8.39
C GLU A 265 3.93 -21.57 9.40
N GLY A 266 2.59 -21.65 9.31
CA GLY A 266 1.78 -22.38 10.27
C GLY A 266 1.48 -21.64 11.57
N PHE A 267 1.61 -20.30 11.60
CA PHE A 267 1.31 -19.50 12.79
C PHE A 267 -0.19 -19.30 13.01
N VAL A 268 -0.98 -19.55 11.97
CA VAL A 268 -2.43 -19.32 12.00
C VAL A 268 -3.15 -20.61 12.31
N GLU A 269 -3.80 -20.63 13.47
CA GLU A 269 -4.60 -21.76 13.94
C GLU A 269 -5.91 -21.90 13.13
N ALA A 270 -6.40 -23.12 13.00
CA ALA A 270 -7.72 -23.36 12.45
C ALA A 270 -8.78 -22.99 13.51
N LYS A 271 -9.79 -22.22 13.12
CA LYS A 271 -10.96 -21.91 13.96
C LYS A 271 -12.21 -22.29 13.21
N GLU A 272 -13.13 -22.93 13.92
CA GLU A 272 -14.42 -23.36 13.36
C GLU A 272 -15.19 -22.14 12.77
N GLY A 273 -15.79 -22.33 11.61
CA GLY A 273 -16.53 -21.28 10.91
C GLY A 273 -15.68 -20.17 10.28
N LYS A 274 -14.34 -20.19 10.42
CA LYS A 274 -13.45 -19.18 9.83
C LYS A 274 -12.39 -19.80 8.93
N THR A 275 -12.07 -19.10 7.83
CA THR A 275 -10.89 -19.49 7.04
C THR A 275 -9.60 -19.04 7.73
N LYS A 276 -8.47 -19.64 7.37
CA LYS A 276 -7.15 -19.21 7.87
C LYS A 276 -6.88 -17.74 7.58
N GLU A 277 -7.35 -17.22 6.44
CA GLU A 277 -7.22 -15.81 6.06
C GLU A 277 -8.00 -14.90 7.01
N ASP A 278 -9.21 -15.31 7.42
CA ASP A 278 -10.04 -14.54 8.35
C ASP A 278 -9.39 -14.49 9.74
N VAL A 279 -8.87 -15.63 10.22
CA VAL A 279 -8.14 -15.70 11.50
C VAL A 279 -6.86 -14.86 11.46
N ALA A 280 -6.09 -14.93 10.36
CA ALA A 280 -4.89 -14.12 10.21
C ALA A 280 -5.22 -12.60 10.13
N HIS A 281 -6.39 -12.26 9.61
CA HIS A 281 -6.92 -10.89 9.65
C HIS A 281 -7.22 -10.43 11.07
N ASP A 282 -7.83 -11.29 11.88
CA ASP A 282 -8.08 -10.99 13.30
C ASP A 282 -6.77 -10.79 14.06
N TYR A 283 -5.75 -11.64 13.81
CA TYR A 283 -4.40 -11.47 14.39
C TYR A 283 -3.77 -10.13 14.02
N LEU A 284 -3.86 -9.77 12.75
CA LEU A 284 -3.34 -8.48 12.29
C LEU A 284 -4.08 -7.30 12.93
N LYS A 285 -5.41 -7.38 13.03
CA LYS A 285 -6.24 -6.35 13.65
C LYS A 285 -5.87 -6.19 15.14
N GLU A 286 -5.59 -7.29 15.84
CA GLU A 286 -5.18 -7.24 17.24
C GLU A 286 -3.81 -6.59 17.40
N LEU A 287 -2.82 -6.91 16.56
CA LEU A 287 -1.52 -6.25 16.58
C LEU A 287 -1.62 -4.74 16.25
N LEU A 288 -2.54 -4.34 15.37
CA LEU A 288 -2.84 -2.93 15.09
C LEU A 288 -3.50 -2.23 16.29
N ASN A 289 -4.48 -2.87 16.93
CA ASN A 289 -5.18 -2.33 18.11
C ASN A 289 -4.22 -2.16 19.31
N ARG A 290 -3.21 -3.01 19.42
CA ARG A 290 -2.15 -2.90 20.43
C ARG A 290 -1.04 -1.91 20.05
N ASN A 291 -1.18 -1.19 18.94
CA ASN A 291 -0.21 -0.22 18.40
C ASN A 291 1.20 -0.79 18.13
N LEU A 292 1.32 -2.10 17.99
CA LEU A 292 2.59 -2.77 17.67
C LEU A 292 2.97 -2.69 16.20
N ILE A 293 1.98 -2.42 15.35
CA ILE A 293 2.13 -2.20 13.90
C ILE A 293 1.35 -0.94 13.53
N GLN A 294 1.83 -0.20 12.55
CA GLN A 294 1.19 1.02 12.06
C GLN A 294 0.63 0.81 10.66
N VAL A 295 -0.51 1.45 10.39
CA VAL A 295 -1.06 1.54 9.02
C VAL A 295 -0.26 2.57 8.25
N ALA A 296 0.44 2.14 7.20
CA ALA A 296 1.21 3.02 6.31
C ALA A 296 0.41 3.45 5.08
N GLY A 297 -0.60 2.69 4.69
CA GLY A 297 -1.46 3.04 3.56
C GLY A 297 -2.77 2.29 3.57
N THR A 298 -3.83 2.96 3.12
CA THR A 298 -5.16 2.41 2.97
C THR A 298 -5.59 2.38 1.52
N THR A 299 -6.60 1.62 1.23
CA THR A 299 -7.30 1.65 -0.05
C THR A 299 -8.42 2.68 0.00
N SER A 300 -8.97 3.10 -1.15
CA SER A 300 -10.06 4.10 -1.24
C SER A 300 -11.30 3.72 -0.44
N ASP A 301 -11.54 2.42 -0.20
CA ASP A 301 -12.61 1.90 0.66
C ASP A 301 -12.19 1.78 2.15
N GLY A 302 -11.06 2.39 2.55
CA GLY A 302 -10.58 2.45 3.92
C GLY A 302 -9.87 1.20 4.45
N ARG A 303 -9.73 0.13 3.65
CA ARG A 303 -9.03 -1.09 4.10
C ARG A 303 -7.52 -0.88 4.14
N VAL A 304 -6.88 -1.44 5.14
CA VAL A 304 -5.42 -1.45 5.26
C VAL A 304 -4.79 -2.13 4.04
N LYS A 305 -3.89 -1.42 3.35
CA LYS A 305 -3.14 -1.90 2.18
C LYS A 305 -1.72 -2.27 2.56
N THR A 306 -1.03 -1.36 3.24
CA THR A 306 0.35 -1.50 3.67
C THR A 306 0.52 -1.16 5.14
N LEU A 307 1.51 -1.77 5.74
CA LEU A 307 1.85 -1.70 7.16
C LEU A 307 3.32 -1.33 7.29
N ARG A 308 3.69 -0.75 8.42
CA ARG A 308 5.07 -0.58 8.83
C ARG A 308 5.25 -0.87 10.32
N VAL A 309 6.45 -1.20 10.72
CA VAL A 309 6.85 -1.36 12.11
C VAL A 309 7.70 -0.15 12.49
N HIS A 310 7.44 0.42 13.65
CA HIS A 310 8.27 1.53 14.17
C HIS A 310 9.67 1.03 14.50
N ASP A 311 10.72 1.82 14.24
CA ASP A 311 12.12 1.40 14.38
C ASP A 311 12.47 0.84 15.76
N LEU A 312 12.03 1.47 16.84
CA LEU A 312 12.30 0.97 18.19
C LEU A 312 11.61 -0.37 18.48
N LEU A 313 10.38 -0.57 18.02
CA LEU A 313 9.72 -1.86 18.10
C LEU A 313 10.47 -2.90 17.27
N ARG A 314 10.97 -2.50 16.10
CA ARG A 314 11.77 -3.35 15.24
C ARG A 314 13.09 -3.77 15.90
N GLU A 315 13.79 -2.86 16.58
CA GLU A 315 15.00 -3.18 17.35
C GLU A 315 14.72 -4.28 18.40
N ILE A 316 13.61 -4.16 19.14
CA ILE A 316 13.20 -5.16 20.13
C ILE A 316 12.83 -6.48 19.47
N ILE A 317 12.06 -6.45 18.39
CA ILE A 317 11.70 -7.66 17.65
C ILE A 317 12.97 -8.38 17.17
N ILE A 318 13.96 -7.66 16.66
CA ILE A 318 15.24 -8.24 16.21
C ILE A 318 16.00 -8.85 17.37
N LEU A 319 16.09 -8.18 18.53
CA LEU A 319 16.74 -8.72 19.72
C LEU A 319 16.04 -10.00 20.18
N LYS A 320 14.73 -9.97 20.37
CA LYS A 320 13.93 -11.16 20.74
C LYS A 320 14.01 -12.29 19.72
N SER A 321 14.06 -11.93 18.44
CA SER A 321 14.24 -12.91 17.35
C SER A 321 15.60 -13.60 17.41
N LYS A 322 16.65 -12.89 17.77
CA LYS A 322 18.01 -13.46 18.00
C LYS A 322 18.03 -14.34 19.23
N ASP A 323 17.52 -13.86 20.38
CA ASP A 323 17.49 -14.59 21.65
C ASP A 323 16.77 -15.95 21.51
N GLN A 324 15.72 -15.98 20.70
CA GLN A 324 14.91 -17.18 20.45
C GLN A 324 15.38 -18.01 19.24
N ASN A 325 16.48 -17.65 18.58
CA ASN A 325 16.93 -18.26 17.32
C ASN A 325 15.79 -18.37 16.29
N PHE A 326 14.92 -17.34 16.25
CA PHE A 326 13.71 -17.35 15.45
C PHE A 326 13.98 -17.06 13.98
N ALA A 327 14.75 -16.00 13.67
CA ALA A 327 15.11 -15.60 12.31
C ALA A 327 16.51 -14.97 12.27
N SER A 328 17.18 -15.13 11.15
CA SER A 328 18.48 -14.54 10.85
C SER A 328 18.38 -13.58 9.67
N ILE A 329 18.97 -12.40 9.81
CA ILE A 329 19.01 -11.36 8.78
C ILE A 329 20.46 -11.26 8.30
N VAL A 330 20.70 -11.48 7.01
CA VAL A 330 22.01 -11.31 6.38
C VAL A 330 22.01 -10.01 5.60
N LYS A 331 22.95 -9.13 5.94
CA LYS A 331 23.28 -7.89 5.21
C LYS A 331 24.64 -8.07 4.55
N GLU A 332 24.95 -7.25 3.53
CA GLU A 332 26.20 -7.30 2.75
C GLU A 332 27.51 -7.40 3.57
N GLN A 333 27.48 -6.90 4.82
CA GLN A 333 28.67 -6.83 5.69
C GLN A 333 28.75 -7.92 6.75
N SER A 334 27.78 -8.84 6.84
CA SER A 334 27.79 -9.84 7.93
C SER A 334 28.69 -11.03 7.56
N ALA A 335 29.78 -11.19 8.33
CA ALA A 335 30.83 -12.17 8.06
C ALA A 335 30.46 -13.63 8.40
N ALA A 336 29.45 -13.89 9.23
CA ALA A 336 29.13 -15.24 9.68
C ALA A 336 27.63 -15.50 9.78
N TRP A 337 27.19 -16.64 9.23
CA TRP A 337 25.84 -17.15 9.42
C TRP A 337 25.76 -17.95 10.72
N PRO A 338 24.65 -17.83 11.48
CA PRO A 338 24.43 -18.69 12.65
C PRO A 338 24.38 -20.18 12.27
N GLU A 339 24.80 -21.05 13.16
CA GLU A 339 24.82 -22.51 12.88
C GLU A 339 23.43 -23.13 12.75
N LYS A 340 22.45 -22.59 13.47
CA LYS A 340 21.07 -23.11 13.49
C LYS A 340 20.09 -22.04 12.97
N ILE A 341 19.85 -22.03 11.65
CA ILE A 341 18.95 -21.07 11.00
C ILE A 341 17.63 -21.74 10.66
N ARG A 342 16.52 -21.21 11.18
CA ARG A 342 15.17 -21.65 10.82
C ARG A 342 14.54 -20.76 9.74
N ARG A 343 14.81 -19.46 9.79
CA ARG A 343 14.32 -18.44 8.84
C ARG A 343 15.44 -17.54 8.44
N LEU A 344 15.63 -17.39 7.15
CA LEU A 344 16.70 -16.57 6.59
C LEU A 344 16.12 -15.47 5.72
N SER A 345 16.48 -14.24 6.05
CA SER A 345 16.16 -13.07 5.26
C SER A 345 17.44 -12.41 4.75
N VAL A 346 17.54 -12.23 3.44
CA VAL A 346 18.70 -11.63 2.78
C VAL A 346 18.36 -10.23 2.31
N HIS A 347 19.11 -9.24 2.77
CA HIS A 347 18.98 -7.84 2.38
C HIS A 347 20.22 -7.38 1.61
N GLY A 348 20.10 -7.20 0.29
CA GLY A 348 21.22 -6.88 -0.59
C GLY A 348 21.91 -8.12 -1.18
N THR A 349 23.18 -8.00 -1.54
CA THR A 349 23.98 -9.09 -2.15
C THR A 349 24.43 -10.12 -1.13
N LEU A 350 24.39 -11.40 -1.53
CA LEU A 350 24.91 -12.49 -0.71
C LEU A 350 26.44 -12.56 -0.82
N PRO A 351 27.17 -12.64 0.29
CA PRO A 351 28.63 -12.86 0.24
C PRO A 351 28.95 -14.22 -0.38
N TYR A 352 29.76 -14.22 -1.42
CA TYR A 352 30.14 -15.41 -2.20
C TYR A 352 30.87 -16.51 -1.38
N ARG A 353 31.46 -16.19 -0.24
CA ARG A 353 32.33 -17.06 0.57
C ARG A 353 31.64 -18.07 1.50
N GLN A 354 30.30 -18.16 1.55
CA GLN A 354 29.61 -18.98 2.55
C GLN A 354 28.93 -20.24 1.96
N GLN A 355 29.49 -20.84 0.95
CA GLN A 355 28.88 -21.90 0.11
C GLN A 355 28.77 -23.30 0.73
N HIS A 356 29.23 -23.55 1.97
CA HIS A 356 29.44 -24.94 2.45
C HIS A 356 28.82 -25.27 3.82
N ARG A 357 27.80 -24.52 4.32
CA ARG A 357 27.17 -24.83 5.60
C ARG A 357 25.84 -25.56 5.43
N SER A 358 25.62 -26.59 6.25
CA SER A 358 24.36 -27.32 6.31
C SER A 358 23.28 -26.46 6.98
N VAL A 359 22.23 -26.13 6.24
CA VAL A 359 21.02 -25.41 6.73
C VAL A 359 19.80 -26.34 6.68
N SER A 360 19.97 -27.58 7.11
CA SER A 360 18.94 -28.63 7.08
C SER A 360 17.63 -28.25 7.79
N GLN A 361 17.70 -27.29 8.74
CA GLN A 361 16.55 -26.84 9.52
C GLN A 361 15.84 -25.61 8.93
N LEU A 362 16.28 -25.10 7.76
CA LEU A 362 15.68 -23.90 7.17
C LEU A 362 14.23 -24.15 6.74
N ARG A 363 13.31 -23.32 7.25
CA ARG A 363 11.88 -23.33 6.93
C ARG A 363 11.47 -22.20 6.01
N SER A 364 12.18 -21.07 6.06
CA SER A 364 11.83 -19.89 5.27
C SER A 364 13.06 -19.20 4.73
N PHE A 365 12.98 -18.85 3.45
CA PHE A 365 13.99 -18.09 2.74
C PHE A 365 13.35 -16.93 1.98
N LEU A 366 13.77 -15.70 2.27
CA LEU A 366 13.26 -14.49 1.65
C LEU A 366 14.42 -13.61 1.19
N MET A 367 14.23 -12.95 0.04
CA MET A 367 15.21 -12.02 -0.54
C MET A 367 14.61 -10.63 -0.71
N PHE A 368 15.39 -9.59 -0.39
CA PHE A 368 15.01 -8.20 -0.55
C PHE A 368 16.14 -7.38 -1.16
N GLY A 369 15.87 -6.61 -2.23
CA GLY A 369 16.83 -5.69 -2.84
C GLY A 369 18.08 -6.35 -3.41
N VAL A 370 17.96 -7.57 -3.92
CA VAL A 370 19.11 -8.36 -4.40
C VAL A 370 19.43 -7.97 -5.84
N GLY A 371 20.62 -7.40 -6.07
CA GLY A 371 21.10 -7.02 -7.40
C GLY A 371 21.50 -8.22 -8.28
N GLU A 372 22.01 -9.30 -7.67
CA GLU A 372 22.41 -10.51 -8.37
C GLU A 372 21.70 -11.74 -7.83
N TYR A 373 21.33 -12.65 -8.74
CA TYR A 373 20.71 -13.91 -8.38
C TYR A 373 21.77 -14.98 -8.15
N VAL A 374 21.76 -15.57 -6.96
CA VAL A 374 22.54 -16.76 -6.65
C VAL A 374 21.60 -17.98 -6.59
N PRO A 375 21.84 -19.04 -7.41
CA PRO A 375 21.01 -20.23 -7.40
C PRO A 375 21.04 -20.93 -6.03
N LEU A 376 19.86 -21.36 -5.53
CA LEU A 376 19.74 -22.09 -4.25
C LEU A 376 20.65 -23.31 -4.17
N GLY A 377 20.78 -24.08 -5.24
CA GLY A 377 21.65 -25.26 -5.27
C GLY A 377 23.13 -24.94 -5.09
N LYS A 378 23.57 -23.71 -5.45
CA LYS A 378 24.95 -23.24 -5.16
C LYS A 378 25.10 -22.75 -3.72
N LEU A 379 24.04 -22.13 -3.17
CA LEU A 379 24.07 -21.65 -1.79
C LEU A 379 24.02 -22.80 -0.78
N PHE A 380 23.32 -23.88 -1.13
CA PHE A 380 22.99 -24.95 -0.20
C PHE A 380 23.01 -26.31 -0.89
N PRO A 381 24.18 -26.90 -1.08
CA PRO A 381 24.31 -28.19 -1.79
C PRO A 381 23.60 -29.35 -1.11
N SER A 382 23.40 -29.31 0.21
CA SER A 382 22.81 -30.38 1.01
C SER A 382 21.27 -30.40 1.02
N GLY A 383 20.61 -29.47 0.29
CA GLY A 383 19.16 -29.42 0.14
C GLY A 383 18.39 -28.83 1.34
N PHE A 384 17.12 -28.45 1.09
CA PHE A 384 16.22 -27.81 2.06
C PHE A 384 14.94 -28.62 2.25
N LYS A 385 15.04 -29.79 2.81
CA LYS A 385 13.85 -30.67 2.93
C LYS A 385 12.69 -30.04 3.71
N LEU A 386 12.96 -29.12 4.67
CA LEU A 386 11.97 -28.52 5.54
C LEU A 386 11.44 -27.16 5.08
N LEU A 387 11.86 -26.67 3.90
CA LEU A 387 11.49 -25.32 3.45
C LEU A 387 9.98 -25.22 3.17
N SER A 388 9.30 -24.33 3.89
CA SER A 388 7.86 -24.04 3.76
C SER A 388 7.60 -22.74 3.00
N VAL A 389 8.52 -21.78 3.07
CA VAL A 389 8.42 -20.46 2.44
C VAL A 389 9.63 -20.18 1.58
N LEU A 390 9.39 -19.87 0.30
CA LEU A 390 10.40 -19.40 -0.64
C LEU A 390 9.88 -18.13 -1.32
N ASP A 391 10.52 -17.00 -1.03
CA ASP A 391 10.12 -15.70 -1.58
C ASP A 391 11.28 -15.04 -2.31
N TYR A 392 11.22 -15.08 -3.64
CA TYR A 392 12.14 -14.45 -4.58
C TYR A 392 11.54 -13.18 -5.20
N GLN A 393 10.65 -12.50 -4.49
CA GLN A 393 10.07 -11.27 -4.99
C GLN A 393 11.17 -10.25 -5.33
N ASP A 394 11.05 -9.60 -6.50
CA ASP A 394 11.98 -8.60 -7.01
C ASP A 394 13.40 -9.12 -7.34
N ALA A 395 13.65 -10.44 -7.26
CA ALA A 395 14.93 -11.03 -7.63
C ALA A 395 15.15 -11.01 -9.15
N PRO A 396 16.39 -10.88 -9.66
CA PRO A 396 16.70 -10.80 -11.10
C PRO A 396 16.66 -12.17 -11.79
N LEU A 397 15.63 -12.97 -11.51
CA LEU A 397 15.41 -14.30 -12.07
C LEU A 397 14.88 -14.26 -13.51
N LYS A 398 15.51 -14.98 -14.40
CA LYS A 398 15.06 -15.16 -15.81
C LYS A 398 14.40 -16.53 -16.04
N LYS A 399 14.76 -17.55 -15.27
CA LYS A 399 14.27 -18.93 -15.37
C LYS A 399 13.68 -19.40 -14.05
N PHE A 400 12.78 -20.36 -14.10
CA PHE A 400 12.21 -21.00 -12.91
C PHE A 400 13.31 -21.73 -12.12
N PRO A 401 13.39 -21.59 -10.78
CA PRO A 401 14.45 -22.21 -9.98
C PRO A 401 14.25 -23.74 -9.88
N LEU A 402 15.07 -24.52 -10.58
CA LEU A 402 14.93 -25.98 -10.66
C LEU A 402 15.08 -26.68 -9.30
N ALA A 403 15.90 -26.12 -8.39
CA ALA A 403 16.11 -26.67 -7.04
C ALA A 403 14.83 -26.75 -6.19
N VAL A 404 13.73 -26.16 -6.66
CA VAL A 404 12.41 -26.24 -5.99
C VAL A 404 11.81 -27.66 -6.06
N ILE A 405 12.29 -28.51 -6.97
CA ILE A 405 11.75 -29.87 -7.21
C ILE A 405 11.77 -30.78 -5.96
N ASP A 406 12.73 -30.55 -5.05
CA ASP A 406 12.91 -31.35 -3.83
C ASP A 406 12.26 -30.74 -2.60
N LEU A 407 11.53 -29.62 -2.75
CA LEU A 407 10.93 -28.88 -1.64
C LEU A 407 9.50 -29.35 -1.34
N TYR A 408 9.33 -30.61 -0.94
CA TYR A 408 8.01 -31.23 -0.72
C TYR A 408 7.16 -30.55 0.37
N HIS A 409 7.77 -29.81 1.30
CA HIS A 409 7.06 -29.09 2.36
C HIS A 409 6.71 -27.64 1.98
N LEU A 410 7.02 -27.21 0.75
CA LEU A 410 6.80 -25.84 0.31
C LEU A 410 5.31 -25.50 0.26
N ARG A 411 4.91 -24.45 0.99
CA ARG A 411 3.54 -23.92 1.05
C ARG A 411 3.40 -22.56 0.36
N TYR A 412 4.47 -21.80 0.31
CA TYR A 412 4.47 -20.46 -0.31
C TYR A 412 5.64 -20.35 -1.28
N LEU A 413 5.33 -20.07 -2.54
CA LEU A 413 6.31 -19.77 -3.58
C LEU A 413 5.96 -18.44 -4.24
N SER A 414 6.87 -17.47 -4.16
CA SER A 414 6.75 -16.20 -4.85
C SER A 414 7.94 -15.94 -5.76
N LEU A 415 7.63 -15.72 -7.04
CA LEU A 415 8.56 -15.26 -8.08
C LEU A 415 8.07 -13.88 -8.60
N ARG A 416 7.37 -13.14 -7.77
CA ARG A 416 6.76 -11.86 -8.13
C ARG A 416 7.78 -10.86 -8.61
N ASN A 417 7.44 -10.09 -9.66
CA ASN A 417 8.31 -9.08 -10.28
C ASN A 417 9.63 -9.66 -10.84
N THR A 418 9.65 -10.93 -11.26
CA THR A 418 10.77 -11.54 -11.93
C THR A 418 10.53 -11.68 -13.43
N LYS A 419 11.58 -12.04 -14.20
CA LYS A 419 11.50 -12.23 -15.67
C LYS A 419 11.24 -13.69 -16.06
N VAL A 420 10.74 -14.53 -15.16
CA VAL A 420 10.41 -15.94 -15.43
C VAL A 420 9.29 -16.02 -16.48
N LYS A 421 9.46 -16.90 -17.49
CA LYS A 421 8.53 -17.05 -18.62
C LYS A 421 7.69 -18.31 -18.55
N THR A 422 8.19 -19.39 -17.96
CA THR A 422 7.52 -20.70 -17.93
C THR A 422 7.61 -21.33 -16.56
N VAL A 423 6.59 -22.12 -16.20
CA VAL A 423 6.55 -22.95 -14.99
C VAL A 423 6.64 -24.42 -15.46
N PRO A 424 7.72 -25.15 -15.13
CA PRO A 424 7.87 -26.55 -15.54
C PRO A 424 6.86 -27.44 -14.80
N GLY A 425 6.04 -28.20 -15.56
CA GLY A 425 4.99 -29.08 -15.00
C GLY A 425 5.55 -30.15 -14.07
N HIS A 426 6.59 -30.85 -14.51
CA HIS A 426 7.23 -31.93 -13.74
C HIS A 426 7.82 -31.48 -12.40
N ILE A 427 8.08 -30.18 -12.23
CA ILE A 427 8.56 -29.60 -10.97
C ILE A 427 7.38 -29.17 -10.11
N ILE A 428 6.50 -28.30 -10.65
CA ILE A 428 5.39 -27.74 -9.86
C ILE A 428 4.45 -28.84 -9.36
N GLY A 429 4.19 -29.86 -10.15
CA GLY A 429 3.31 -30.99 -9.80
C GLY A 429 3.78 -31.82 -8.60
N LYS A 430 5.06 -31.71 -8.18
CA LYS A 430 5.58 -32.38 -6.98
C LYS A 430 5.34 -31.61 -5.68
N LEU A 431 4.96 -30.34 -5.77
CA LEU A 431 4.76 -29.46 -4.61
C LEU A 431 3.37 -29.62 -3.98
N HIS A 432 2.97 -30.80 -3.60
CA HIS A 432 1.61 -31.14 -3.13
C HIS A 432 1.13 -30.29 -1.93
N ASN A 433 2.04 -29.70 -1.17
CA ASN A 433 1.71 -28.85 -0.02
C ASN A 433 1.58 -27.36 -0.35
N LEU A 434 1.74 -26.96 -1.62
CA LEU A 434 1.73 -25.56 -2.02
C LEU A 434 0.33 -24.94 -1.82
N GLU A 435 0.26 -23.90 -1.00
CA GLU A 435 -0.96 -23.13 -0.71
C GLU A 435 -1.00 -21.81 -1.48
N THR A 436 0.16 -21.20 -1.78
CA THR A 436 0.24 -19.93 -2.52
C THR A 436 1.32 -19.99 -3.59
N LEU A 437 0.93 -19.64 -4.82
CA LEU A 437 1.81 -19.41 -5.96
C LEU A 437 1.65 -17.96 -6.44
N ASP A 438 2.69 -17.11 -6.20
CA ASP A 438 2.69 -15.70 -6.62
C ASP A 438 3.66 -15.49 -7.78
N LEU A 439 3.10 -15.37 -8.98
CA LEU A 439 3.79 -15.10 -10.25
C LEU A 439 3.38 -13.74 -10.82
N LYS A 440 2.92 -12.83 -9.96
CA LYS A 440 2.47 -11.50 -10.40
C LYS A 440 3.64 -10.70 -11.03
N ASN A 441 3.36 -10.05 -12.15
CA ASN A 441 4.35 -9.29 -12.93
C ASN A 441 5.56 -10.17 -13.37
N THR A 442 5.32 -11.45 -13.64
CA THR A 442 6.23 -12.31 -14.41
C THR A 442 5.79 -12.36 -15.86
N SER A 443 6.58 -12.99 -16.72
CA SER A 443 6.21 -13.23 -18.12
C SER A 443 5.46 -14.56 -18.33
N VAL A 444 5.04 -15.23 -17.27
CA VAL A 444 4.25 -16.47 -17.33
C VAL A 444 2.85 -16.17 -17.84
N ARG A 445 2.41 -16.90 -18.87
CA ARG A 445 1.10 -16.75 -19.50
C ARG A 445 0.23 -18.00 -19.46
N GLU A 446 0.84 -19.14 -19.10
CA GLU A 446 0.18 -20.43 -19.07
C GLU A 446 0.62 -21.24 -17.85
N LEU A 447 -0.32 -21.97 -17.24
CA LEU A 447 -0.03 -22.93 -16.19
C LEU A 447 -0.01 -24.34 -16.77
N PRO A 448 0.96 -25.17 -16.40
CA PRO A 448 1.01 -26.57 -16.83
C PRO A 448 -0.14 -27.37 -16.20
N VAL A 449 -0.59 -28.42 -16.87
CA VAL A 449 -1.67 -29.32 -16.38
C VAL A 449 -1.31 -29.92 -15.00
N ASP A 450 -0.03 -30.17 -14.74
CA ASP A 450 0.44 -30.71 -13.46
C ASP A 450 0.07 -29.83 -12.24
N ILE A 451 -0.31 -28.55 -12.43
CA ILE A 451 -0.83 -27.70 -11.35
C ILE A 451 -2.07 -28.30 -10.67
N LEU A 452 -2.84 -29.10 -11.40
CA LEU A 452 -4.06 -29.79 -10.90
C LEU A 452 -3.75 -30.80 -9.79
N LYS A 453 -2.51 -31.25 -9.65
CA LYS A 453 -2.05 -32.12 -8.55
C LYS A 453 -2.00 -31.39 -7.20
N LEU A 454 -2.03 -30.05 -7.20
CA LEU A 454 -1.86 -29.21 -6.00
C LEU A 454 -3.17 -28.96 -5.27
N GLN A 455 -3.76 -29.96 -4.67
CA GLN A 455 -5.09 -29.91 -4.04
C GLN A 455 -5.20 -28.95 -2.85
N LYS A 456 -4.07 -28.51 -2.26
CA LYS A 456 -4.02 -27.52 -1.17
C LYS A 456 -3.87 -26.07 -1.67
N LEU A 457 -3.82 -25.86 -2.98
CA LEU A 457 -3.56 -24.54 -3.57
C LEU A 457 -4.74 -23.61 -3.37
N ARG A 458 -4.50 -22.50 -2.65
CA ARG A 458 -5.52 -21.50 -2.26
C ARG A 458 -5.39 -20.19 -3.06
N HIS A 459 -4.17 -19.81 -3.42
CA HIS A 459 -3.93 -18.55 -4.11
C HIS A 459 -3.05 -18.76 -5.35
N VAL A 460 -3.59 -18.42 -6.51
CA VAL A 460 -2.88 -18.33 -7.78
C VAL A 460 -2.91 -16.89 -8.25
N LEU A 461 -1.75 -16.23 -8.27
CA LEU A 461 -1.59 -14.82 -8.62
C LEU A 461 -0.71 -14.74 -9.86
N VAL A 462 -1.32 -14.79 -11.03
CA VAL A 462 -0.60 -14.76 -12.32
C VAL A 462 -1.23 -13.70 -13.20
N TYR A 463 -0.59 -12.55 -13.33
CA TYR A 463 -0.97 -11.50 -14.26
C TYR A 463 0.13 -10.45 -14.38
N GLN A 464 0.18 -9.80 -15.54
CA GLN A 464 1.07 -8.68 -15.81
C GLN A 464 0.26 -7.49 -16.29
N PHE A 465 0.62 -6.28 -15.84
CA PHE A 465 0.09 -5.05 -16.40
C PHE A 465 0.94 -4.60 -17.59
N LYS A 466 0.28 -4.22 -18.67
CA LYS A 466 0.89 -3.55 -19.83
C LYS A 466 0.53 -2.07 -19.77
N PHE A 467 1.54 -1.25 -19.50
CA PHE A 467 1.39 0.21 -19.56
C PHE A 467 1.99 0.70 -20.88
N LYS A 468 1.19 0.72 -21.95
CA LYS A 468 1.58 1.33 -23.24
C LYS A 468 0.89 2.69 -23.49
N GLY A 469 -0.03 3.07 -22.61
CA GLY A 469 -0.82 4.30 -22.73
C GLY A 469 -1.85 4.42 -21.61
N TYR A 470 -2.51 5.57 -21.53
CA TYR A 470 -3.56 5.84 -20.57
C TYR A 470 -4.85 5.10 -20.92
N ALA A 471 -5.44 4.40 -19.95
CA ALA A 471 -6.76 3.76 -20.05
C ALA A 471 -6.95 2.87 -21.30
N GLN A 472 -6.00 1.96 -21.55
CA GLN A 472 -6.15 0.97 -22.62
C GLN A 472 -7.11 -0.15 -22.21
N PHE A 473 -7.94 -0.61 -23.15
CA PHE A 473 -8.85 -1.72 -22.92
C PHE A 473 -8.09 -3.00 -22.50
N HIS A 474 -7.09 -3.40 -23.24
CA HIS A 474 -6.24 -4.56 -22.96
C HIS A 474 -5.00 -4.19 -22.13
N SER A 475 -5.19 -3.62 -20.94
CA SER A 475 -4.11 -3.23 -20.04
C SER A 475 -3.50 -4.40 -19.23
N LYS A 476 -4.04 -5.61 -19.39
CA LYS A 476 -3.61 -6.80 -18.61
C LYS A 476 -3.41 -8.00 -19.54
N ASP A 477 -2.31 -8.73 -19.32
CA ASP A 477 -2.17 -10.07 -19.83
C ASP A 477 -2.79 -11.07 -18.85
N GLY A 478 -3.60 -11.96 -19.39
CA GLY A 478 -4.26 -13.03 -18.66
C GLY A 478 -3.42 -14.30 -18.56
N LEU A 479 -4.03 -15.26 -17.89
CA LEU A 479 -3.49 -16.58 -17.67
C LEU A 479 -4.30 -17.60 -18.46
N LYS A 480 -3.63 -18.43 -19.25
CA LYS A 480 -4.20 -19.68 -19.75
C LYS A 480 -4.17 -20.72 -18.65
N ALA A 481 -5.35 -21.08 -18.18
CA ALA A 481 -5.52 -22.12 -17.15
C ALA A 481 -5.80 -23.47 -17.82
N PRO A 482 -5.40 -24.58 -17.19
CA PRO A 482 -5.83 -25.92 -17.63
C PRO A 482 -7.35 -26.05 -17.66
N SER A 483 -7.88 -26.80 -18.62
CA SER A 483 -9.34 -27.00 -18.80
C SER A 483 -10.04 -27.55 -17.54
N GLU A 484 -9.38 -28.38 -16.74
CA GLU A 484 -9.91 -28.99 -15.53
C GLU A 484 -9.60 -28.21 -14.23
N ILE A 485 -9.39 -26.89 -14.32
CA ILE A 485 -9.03 -26.02 -13.16
C ILE A 485 -10.05 -26.11 -12.01
N GLY A 486 -11.30 -26.50 -12.29
CA GLY A 486 -12.36 -26.72 -11.31
C GLY A 486 -12.05 -27.82 -10.28
N ASN A 487 -11.06 -28.68 -10.54
CA ASN A 487 -10.61 -29.71 -9.60
C ASN A 487 -9.84 -29.12 -8.40
N LEU A 488 -9.37 -27.87 -8.46
CA LEU A 488 -8.66 -27.20 -7.35
C LEU A 488 -9.66 -26.62 -6.33
N LYS A 489 -10.40 -27.46 -5.65
CA LYS A 489 -11.52 -27.07 -4.76
C LYS A 489 -11.12 -26.14 -3.59
N ALA A 490 -9.86 -26.13 -3.18
CA ALA A 490 -9.35 -25.26 -2.12
C ALA A 490 -9.09 -23.81 -2.59
N LEU A 491 -9.25 -23.53 -3.90
CA LEU A 491 -8.84 -22.25 -4.47
C LEU A 491 -9.72 -21.09 -4.01
N GLN A 492 -9.13 -20.06 -3.41
CA GLN A 492 -9.82 -18.87 -2.92
C GLN A 492 -9.56 -17.65 -3.78
N LYS A 493 -8.43 -17.62 -4.49
CA LYS A 493 -8.07 -16.49 -5.34
C LYS A 493 -7.46 -16.95 -6.64
N LEU A 494 -8.11 -16.60 -7.71
CA LEU A 494 -7.66 -16.79 -9.07
C LEU A 494 -7.75 -15.44 -9.82
N CYS A 495 -6.64 -14.96 -10.37
CA CYS A 495 -6.59 -13.66 -10.99
C CYS A 495 -6.44 -13.79 -12.50
N PHE A 496 -7.37 -13.16 -13.23
CA PHE A 496 -7.29 -12.89 -14.67
C PHE A 496 -7.05 -14.10 -15.56
N VAL A 497 -7.98 -15.05 -15.53
CA VAL A 497 -8.04 -16.18 -16.46
C VAL A 497 -8.61 -15.70 -17.80
N GLU A 498 -8.00 -16.13 -18.92
CA GLU A 498 -8.54 -15.91 -20.25
C GLU A 498 -9.70 -16.88 -20.52
N ALA A 499 -10.86 -16.33 -20.86
CA ALA A 499 -12.10 -17.11 -21.03
C ALA A 499 -12.32 -17.59 -22.46
N ASN A 500 -11.64 -17.03 -23.47
CA ASN A 500 -11.83 -17.32 -24.89
C ASN A 500 -11.20 -18.64 -25.35
N GLN A 501 -10.91 -19.54 -24.41
CA GLN A 501 -10.39 -20.86 -24.68
C GLN A 501 -11.50 -21.92 -24.57
N ASP A 502 -11.41 -22.99 -25.33
CA ASP A 502 -12.21 -24.21 -25.19
C ASP A 502 -13.74 -24.04 -25.17
N CYS A 503 -14.31 -23.16 -26.03
CA CYS A 503 -15.77 -23.01 -26.21
C CYS A 503 -16.58 -22.92 -24.90
N GLY A 504 -16.13 -22.09 -23.93
CA GLY A 504 -16.82 -21.86 -22.67
C GLY A 504 -16.62 -22.95 -21.61
N MET A 505 -15.86 -23.99 -21.88
CA MET A 505 -15.60 -25.06 -20.92
C MET A 505 -14.89 -24.52 -19.66
N ILE A 506 -13.89 -23.67 -19.84
CA ILE A 506 -13.15 -23.06 -18.71
C ILE A 506 -14.10 -22.29 -17.78
N ILE A 507 -15.10 -21.61 -18.31
CA ILE A 507 -16.07 -20.83 -17.51
C ILE A 507 -16.87 -21.76 -16.60
N ARG A 508 -17.37 -22.88 -17.14
CA ARG A 508 -18.10 -23.88 -16.36
C ARG A 508 -17.24 -24.46 -15.25
N GLN A 509 -15.96 -24.75 -15.53
CA GLN A 509 -15.01 -25.23 -14.55
C GLN A 509 -14.73 -24.20 -13.43
N LEU A 510 -14.72 -22.91 -13.76
CA LEU A 510 -14.59 -21.86 -12.74
C LEU A 510 -15.76 -21.85 -11.76
N GLY A 511 -16.98 -22.19 -12.20
CA GLY A 511 -18.15 -22.32 -11.34
C GLY A 511 -18.06 -23.45 -10.30
N GLU A 512 -17.17 -24.42 -10.49
CA GLU A 512 -16.92 -25.52 -9.57
C GLU A 512 -16.05 -25.14 -8.36
N LEU A 513 -15.45 -23.94 -8.35
CA LEU A 513 -14.53 -23.44 -7.33
C LEU A 513 -15.28 -22.76 -6.18
N SER A 514 -16.08 -23.51 -5.42
CA SER A 514 -16.99 -22.97 -4.39
C SER A 514 -16.33 -22.13 -3.29
N GLN A 515 -15.02 -22.30 -3.04
CA GLN A 515 -14.27 -21.53 -2.04
C GLN A 515 -13.72 -20.20 -2.60
N LEU A 516 -14.03 -19.88 -3.85
CA LEU A 516 -13.43 -18.73 -4.51
C LEU A 516 -13.96 -17.41 -3.93
N ARG A 517 -13.04 -16.56 -3.44
CA ARG A 517 -13.33 -15.23 -2.90
C ARG A 517 -12.98 -14.10 -3.87
N ARG A 518 -12.08 -14.36 -4.81
CA ARG A 518 -11.71 -13.38 -5.85
C ARG A 518 -11.45 -14.06 -7.17
N LEU A 519 -12.18 -13.59 -8.19
CA LEU A 519 -12.09 -14.05 -9.56
C LEU A 519 -11.83 -12.86 -10.49
N GLY A 520 -10.91 -13.04 -11.43
CA GLY A 520 -10.72 -12.16 -12.57
C GLY A 520 -10.80 -12.94 -13.87
N ILE A 521 -11.62 -12.48 -14.81
CA ILE A 521 -11.81 -13.07 -16.12
C ILE A 521 -11.47 -12.03 -17.18
N LEU A 522 -10.71 -12.44 -18.19
CA LEU A 522 -10.38 -11.64 -19.36
C LEU A 522 -10.91 -12.32 -20.63
N LYS A 523 -11.18 -11.53 -21.64
CA LYS A 523 -11.61 -12.00 -22.97
C LYS A 523 -12.87 -12.84 -22.92
N LEU A 524 -13.86 -12.45 -22.10
CA LEU A 524 -15.17 -13.10 -22.09
C LEU A 524 -15.87 -12.82 -23.42
N ARG A 525 -16.33 -13.88 -24.08
CA ARG A 525 -17.10 -13.76 -25.33
C ARG A 525 -18.58 -13.57 -25.01
N GLU A 526 -19.31 -12.94 -25.89
CA GLU A 526 -20.74 -12.67 -25.74
C GLU A 526 -21.54 -13.96 -25.65
N GLU A 527 -21.23 -14.95 -26.49
CA GLU A 527 -21.85 -16.29 -26.49
C GLU A 527 -21.68 -17.08 -25.19
N ASP A 528 -20.68 -16.76 -24.39
CA ASP A 528 -20.41 -17.42 -23.11
C ASP A 528 -21.17 -16.75 -21.93
N GLY A 529 -21.99 -15.71 -22.16
CA GLY A 529 -22.67 -14.94 -21.12
C GLY A 529 -23.56 -15.81 -20.22
N MET A 530 -24.39 -16.68 -20.79
CA MET A 530 -25.24 -17.60 -20.01
C MET A 530 -24.42 -18.55 -19.13
N ALA A 531 -23.40 -19.21 -19.72
CA ALA A 531 -22.52 -20.11 -18.98
C ALA A 531 -21.78 -19.39 -17.83
N PHE A 532 -21.38 -18.13 -18.09
CA PHE A 532 -20.74 -17.27 -17.10
C PHE A 532 -21.70 -16.94 -15.95
N CYS A 533 -22.92 -16.51 -16.21
CA CYS A 533 -23.91 -16.20 -15.18
C CYS A 533 -24.20 -17.41 -14.28
N LEU A 534 -24.48 -18.57 -14.87
CA LEU A 534 -24.70 -19.82 -14.12
C LEU A 534 -23.49 -20.22 -13.26
N SER A 535 -22.28 -19.97 -13.74
CA SER A 535 -21.05 -20.27 -12.99
C SER A 535 -20.87 -19.30 -11.83
N ILE A 536 -21.18 -18.01 -12.00
CA ILE A 536 -21.05 -17.00 -10.92
C ILE A 536 -22.08 -17.23 -9.81
N GLU A 537 -23.27 -17.69 -10.10
CA GLU A 537 -24.30 -18.02 -9.09
C GLU A 537 -23.84 -19.09 -8.11
N ARG A 538 -23.04 -20.06 -8.58
CA ARG A 538 -22.47 -21.12 -7.73
C ARG A 538 -21.37 -20.59 -6.78
N LEU A 539 -20.78 -19.43 -7.06
CA LEU A 539 -19.67 -18.86 -6.30
C LEU A 539 -20.15 -17.96 -5.14
N THR A 540 -20.91 -18.53 -4.22
CA THR A 540 -21.55 -17.80 -3.11
C THR A 540 -20.56 -17.05 -2.19
N ASN A 541 -19.31 -17.52 -2.10
CA ASN A 541 -18.24 -16.91 -1.30
C ASN A 541 -17.51 -15.75 -2.01
N LEU A 542 -17.95 -15.31 -3.20
CA LEU A 542 -17.22 -14.35 -4.00
C LEU A 542 -17.33 -12.94 -3.42
N HIS A 543 -16.17 -12.30 -3.13
CA HIS A 543 -16.06 -10.94 -2.61
C HIS A 543 -15.57 -9.93 -3.66
N ALA A 544 -14.94 -10.40 -4.72
CA ALA A 544 -14.46 -9.53 -5.80
C ALA A 544 -14.52 -10.25 -7.15
N LEU A 545 -15.19 -9.62 -8.08
CA LEU A 545 -15.32 -10.06 -9.47
C LEU A 545 -14.77 -8.99 -10.40
N SER A 546 -13.93 -9.41 -11.36
CA SER A 546 -13.45 -8.56 -12.45
C SER A 546 -13.68 -9.27 -13.77
N VAL A 547 -14.43 -8.66 -14.67
CA VAL A 547 -14.75 -9.21 -15.98
C VAL A 547 -14.33 -8.23 -17.06
N THR A 548 -13.63 -8.73 -18.08
CA THR A 548 -13.29 -7.97 -19.27
C THR A 548 -13.73 -8.75 -20.50
N SER A 549 -14.50 -8.14 -21.37
CA SER A 549 -14.93 -8.74 -22.64
C SER A 549 -13.74 -8.99 -23.59
N GLU A 550 -13.94 -9.75 -24.62
CA GLU A 550 -12.92 -10.06 -25.62
C GLU A 550 -12.44 -8.82 -26.38
N GLY A 551 -13.32 -7.84 -26.57
CA GLY A 551 -13.02 -6.57 -27.23
C GLY A 551 -13.85 -5.42 -26.67
N GLU A 552 -13.43 -4.17 -26.95
CA GLU A 552 -14.09 -2.95 -26.45
C GLU A 552 -15.54 -2.86 -26.87
N SER A 553 -15.87 -3.27 -28.11
CA SER A 553 -17.22 -3.26 -28.67
C SER A 553 -18.06 -4.49 -28.34
N LYS A 554 -17.44 -5.53 -27.68
CA LYS A 554 -18.12 -6.77 -27.39
C LYS A 554 -18.93 -6.66 -26.09
N VAL A 555 -20.13 -7.25 -26.11
CA VAL A 555 -21.09 -7.18 -25.00
C VAL A 555 -20.71 -8.20 -23.92
N ILE A 556 -20.84 -7.78 -22.66
CA ILE A 556 -20.87 -8.66 -21.50
C ILE A 556 -22.34 -8.88 -21.16
N ASP A 557 -22.86 -10.05 -21.51
CA ASP A 557 -24.24 -10.40 -21.20
C ASP A 557 -24.34 -10.93 -19.75
N LEU A 558 -25.06 -10.16 -18.91
CA LEU A 558 -25.30 -10.47 -17.48
C LEU A 558 -26.80 -10.63 -17.18
N THR A 559 -27.64 -10.73 -18.21
CA THR A 559 -29.09 -10.80 -18.06
C THR A 559 -29.56 -12.10 -17.40
N PHE A 560 -28.79 -13.17 -17.58
CA PHE A 560 -29.10 -14.51 -17.02
C PHE A 560 -28.70 -14.68 -15.56
N LEU A 561 -28.06 -13.67 -14.91
CA LEU A 561 -27.67 -13.75 -13.50
C LEU A 561 -28.87 -13.37 -12.61
N CYS A 562 -29.54 -14.38 -12.08
CA CYS A 562 -30.70 -14.19 -11.20
C CYS A 562 -30.32 -14.00 -9.73
N SER A 563 -29.30 -14.71 -9.27
CA SER A 563 -28.86 -14.72 -7.86
C SER A 563 -27.39 -14.33 -7.72
N PRO A 564 -27.08 -13.03 -7.63
CA PRO A 564 -25.70 -12.57 -7.54
C PRO A 564 -25.05 -12.97 -6.21
N PRO A 565 -23.71 -13.15 -6.15
CA PRO A 565 -23.02 -13.51 -4.92
C PRO A 565 -23.26 -12.49 -3.80
N PRO A 566 -23.81 -12.89 -2.64
CA PRO A 566 -24.31 -11.96 -1.61
C PRO A 566 -23.18 -11.15 -0.92
N PHE A 567 -21.97 -11.67 -0.91
CA PHE A 567 -20.82 -11.04 -0.27
C PHE A 567 -19.97 -10.18 -1.22
N LEU A 568 -20.47 -9.88 -2.41
CA LEU A 568 -19.71 -9.14 -3.42
C LEU A 568 -19.47 -7.69 -2.98
N GLN A 569 -18.21 -7.36 -2.72
CA GLN A 569 -17.76 -6.04 -2.28
C GLN A 569 -17.15 -5.22 -3.42
N ARG A 570 -16.68 -5.88 -4.47
CA ARG A 570 -15.99 -5.23 -5.58
C ARG A 570 -16.41 -5.85 -6.89
N LEU A 571 -16.89 -5.01 -7.78
CA LEU A 571 -17.32 -5.39 -9.13
C LEU A 571 -16.61 -4.49 -10.15
N TYR A 572 -15.93 -5.10 -11.09
CA TYR A 572 -15.20 -4.42 -12.17
C TYR A 572 -15.63 -5.01 -13.50
N LEU A 573 -16.38 -4.25 -14.25
CA LEU A 573 -16.86 -4.63 -15.58
C LEU A 573 -16.16 -3.76 -16.64
N SER A 574 -15.54 -4.39 -17.63
CA SER A 574 -14.85 -3.73 -18.72
C SER A 574 -15.31 -4.33 -20.04
N GLY A 575 -16.12 -3.62 -20.77
CA GLY A 575 -16.78 -4.05 -22.00
C GLY A 575 -18.20 -3.50 -22.09
N ARG A 576 -18.79 -3.57 -23.27
CA ARG A 576 -20.12 -3.04 -23.54
C ARG A 576 -21.19 -3.77 -22.72
N LEU A 577 -22.15 -3.03 -22.20
CA LEU A 577 -23.35 -3.55 -21.55
C LEU A 577 -24.57 -3.10 -22.35
N GLN A 578 -25.54 -3.98 -22.56
CA GLN A 578 -26.82 -3.58 -23.15
C GLN A 578 -27.58 -2.69 -22.17
N GLU A 579 -27.71 -3.16 -20.94
CA GLU A 579 -28.32 -2.46 -19.81
C GLU A 579 -27.54 -2.74 -18.52
N LEU A 580 -27.68 -1.84 -17.55
CA LEU A 580 -27.14 -2.10 -16.23
C LEU A 580 -28.03 -3.14 -15.53
N PRO A 581 -27.50 -4.32 -15.15
CA PRO A 581 -28.30 -5.36 -14.54
C PRO A 581 -29.00 -4.92 -13.26
N CYS A 582 -30.29 -5.19 -13.12
CA CYS A 582 -31.10 -4.77 -11.97
C CYS A 582 -30.61 -5.38 -10.65
N TRP A 583 -30.01 -6.56 -10.67
CA TRP A 583 -29.47 -7.22 -9.48
C TRP A 583 -28.32 -6.42 -8.82
N ILE A 584 -27.70 -5.46 -9.49
CA ILE A 584 -26.66 -4.60 -8.88
C ILE A 584 -27.22 -3.84 -7.70
N GLN A 585 -28.50 -3.43 -7.73
CA GLN A 585 -29.16 -2.73 -6.63
C GLN A 585 -29.25 -3.59 -5.36
N SER A 586 -29.31 -4.91 -5.47
CA SER A 586 -29.36 -5.85 -4.33
C SER A 586 -28.02 -6.09 -3.65
N LEU A 587 -26.91 -5.60 -4.24
CA LEU A 587 -25.57 -5.80 -3.70
C LEU A 587 -25.26 -4.85 -2.53
N HIS A 588 -25.90 -5.07 -1.40
CA HIS A 588 -25.73 -4.20 -0.21
C HIS A 588 -24.30 -4.15 0.33
N SER A 589 -23.47 -5.17 0.05
CA SER A 589 -22.07 -5.22 0.44
C SER A 589 -21.12 -4.50 -0.50
N LEU A 590 -21.62 -4.00 -1.65
CA LEU A 590 -20.77 -3.42 -2.69
C LEU A 590 -20.12 -2.10 -2.25
N ALA A 591 -18.79 -2.11 -2.18
CA ALA A 591 -18.00 -0.96 -1.77
C ALA A 591 -17.26 -0.31 -2.95
N ARG A 592 -17.03 -1.06 -4.05
CA ARG A 592 -16.38 -0.55 -5.26
C ARG A 592 -17.08 -1.05 -6.49
N LEU A 593 -17.37 -0.12 -7.39
CA LEU A 593 -17.90 -0.41 -8.73
C LEU A 593 -17.11 0.34 -9.78
N PHE A 594 -16.61 -0.39 -10.77
CA PHE A 594 -15.95 0.18 -11.94
C PHE A 594 -16.67 -0.31 -13.19
N LEU A 595 -17.22 0.62 -13.95
CA LEU A 595 -17.84 0.39 -15.24
C LEU A 595 -16.96 1.05 -16.31
N LYS A 596 -16.39 0.23 -17.18
CA LYS A 596 -15.46 0.71 -18.21
C LYS A 596 -15.91 0.25 -19.59
N TRP A 597 -15.99 1.17 -20.53
CA TRP A 597 -16.46 0.95 -21.91
C TRP A 597 -17.85 0.30 -21.97
N SER A 598 -18.71 0.64 -21.01
CA SER A 598 -20.04 0.03 -20.93
C SER A 598 -21.03 0.66 -21.91
N CYS A 599 -20.84 1.92 -22.32
CA CYS A 599 -21.62 2.65 -23.33
C CYS A 599 -23.12 2.47 -23.10
N LEU A 600 -23.60 2.64 -21.87
CA LEU A 600 -24.99 2.51 -21.49
C LEU A 600 -25.83 3.62 -22.12
N LYS A 601 -27.03 3.31 -22.59
CA LYS A 601 -27.97 4.28 -23.14
C LYS A 601 -28.75 5.05 -22.08
N TYR A 602 -28.93 4.43 -20.90
CA TYR A 602 -29.67 5.00 -19.79
C TYR A 602 -28.74 5.37 -18.63
N ASP A 603 -29.08 6.42 -17.88
CA ASP A 603 -28.29 6.92 -16.77
C ASP A 603 -28.08 5.82 -15.70
N PRO A 604 -26.84 5.34 -15.50
CA PRO A 604 -26.56 4.31 -14.51
C PRO A 604 -26.72 4.79 -13.07
N LEU A 605 -26.67 6.10 -12.81
CA LEU A 605 -26.75 6.64 -11.45
C LEU A 605 -28.09 6.34 -10.80
N VAL A 606 -29.18 6.21 -11.58
CA VAL A 606 -30.52 5.86 -11.08
C VAL A 606 -30.49 4.52 -10.32
N TYR A 607 -29.72 3.56 -10.80
CA TYR A 607 -29.58 2.23 -10.20
C TYR A 607 -28.56 2.18 -9.05
N LEU A 608 -27.54 3.08 -9.06
CA LEU A 608 -26.41 3.03 -8.16
C LEU A 608 -26.55 3.92 -6.93
N GLN A 609 -27.42 4.93 -6.98
CA GLN A 609 -27.53 6.00 -5.99
C GLN A 609 -27.90 5.53 -4.59
N ASP A 610 -28.57 4.39 -4.47
CA ASP A 610 -29.09 3.84 -3.20
C ASP A 610 -28.21 2.73 -2.61
N LEU A 611 -27.09 2.40 -3.23
CA LEU A 611 -26.15 1.41 -2.72
C LEU A 611 -25.54 1.86 -1.38
N PRO A 612 -25.83 1.16 -0.26
CA PRO A 612 -25.58 1.69 1.08
C PRO A 612 -24.10 1.75 1.47
N ASN A 613 -23.25 0.97 0.79
CA ASN A 613 -21.84 0.84 1.14
C ASN A 613 -20.88 1.26 0.02
N LEU A 614 -21.38 1.83 -1.09
CA LEU A 614 -20.56 2.25 -2.21
C LEU A 614 -19.65 3.42 -1.80
N ALA A 615 -18.34 3.14 -1.76
CA ALA A 615 -17.31 4.09 -1.37
C ALA A 615 -16.43 4.56 -2.53
N HIS A 616 -16.38 3.79 -3.63
CA HIS A 616 -15.59 4.12 -4.80
C HIS A 616 -16.34 3.76 -6.08
N LEU A 617 -16.62 4.75 -6.91
CA LEU A 617 -17.27 4.61 -8.21
C LEU A 617 -16.34 5.16 -9.29
N GLU A 618 -16.06 4.35 -10.33
CA GLU A 618 -15.35 4.76 -11.53
C GLU A 618 -16.15 4.43 -12.77
N LEU A 619 -16.41 5.43 -13.56
CA LEU A 619 -17.15 5.36 -14.81
C LEU A 619 -16.23 5.85 -15.94
N LEU A 620 -15.77 4.93 -16.80
CA LEU A 620 -14.94 5.22 -17.96
C LEU A 620 -15.71 4.86 -19.23
N GLN A 621 -16.10 5.84 -20.03
CA GLN A 621 -16.94 5.63 -21.23
C GLN A 621 -18.13 4.71 -20.90
N ALA A 622 -18.77 5.00 -19.76
CA ALA A 622 -19.76 4.11 -19.18
C ALA A 622 -21.20 4.44 -19.63
N TYR A 623 -21.44 5.65 -20.12
CA TYR A 623 -22.75 6.16 -20.48
C TYR A 623 -22.66 7.13 -21.68
N ASP A 624 -23.58 7.01 -22.64
CA ASP A 624 -23.57 7.76 -23.89
C ASP A 624 -24.48 9.03 -23.85
N GLY A 625 -25.12 9.32 -22.70
CA GLY A 625 -25.96 10.51 -22.57
C GLY A 625 -25.19 11.79 -22.31
N ASP A 626 -25.90 12.91 -22.34
CA ASP A 626 -25.33 14.26 -22.26
C ASP A 626 -25.36 14.88 -20.85
N THR A 627 -26.06 14.28 -19.88
CA THR A 627 -26.18 14.78 -18.51
C THR A 627 -25.99 13.67 -17.48
N LEU A 628 -25.34 13.99 -16.36
CA LEU A 628 -25.26 13.14 -15.17
C LEU A 628 -25.77 13.91 -13.95
N HIS A 629 -26.76 13.36 -13.28
CA HIS A 629 -27.39 14.01 -12.14
C HIS A 629 -27.25 13.20 -10.84
N PHE A 630 -26.39 13.66 -9.92
CA PHE A 630 -26.26 13.11 -8.57
C PHE A 630 -27.33 13.70 -7.68
N ARG A 631 -28.43 12.95 -7.45
CA ARG A 631 -29.62 13.41 -6.73
C ARG A 631 -29.33 13.75 -5.27
N SER A 632 -30.08 14.70 -4.73
CA SER A 632 -29.99 15.18 -3.35
C SER A 632 -30.09 14.02 -2.34
N GLY A 633 -29.22 14.02 -1.33
CA GLY A 633 -29.21 13.02 -0.26
C GLY A 633 -28.72 11.62 -0.63
N LYS A 634 -28.27 11.40 -1.88
CA LYS A 634 -27.81 10.10 -2.39
C LYS A 634 -26.29 9.93 -2.26
N PHE A 635 -25.78 8.70 -2.50
CA PHE A 635 -24.36 8.35 -2.44
C PHE A 635 -23.66 8.69 -1.11
N LYS A 636 -24.32 8.47 0.02
CA LYS A 636 -23.88 8.94 1.36
C LYS A 636 -22.47 8.46 1.80
N LYS A 637 -21.98 7.33 1.30
CA LYS A 637 -20.65 6.78 1.67
C LYS A 637 -19.60 6.94 0.59
N LEU A 638 -19.94 7.55 -0.56
CA LEU A 638 -19.00 7.70 -1.66
C LEU A 638 -17.84 8.63 -1.25
N LYS A 639 -16.60 8.14 -1.42
CA LYS A 639 -15.36 8.84 -1.12
C LYS A 639 -14.55 9.20 -2.35
N VAL A 640 -14.65 8.36 -3.39
CA VAL A 640 -13.90 8.54 -4.64
C VAL A 640 -14.85 8.38 -5.80
N LEU A 641 -14.87 9.38 -6.68
CA LEU A 641 -15.62 9.39 -7.93
C LEU A 641 -14.66 9.68 -9.08
N GLY A 642 -14.69 8.84 -10.11
CA GLY A 642 -13.99 9.04 -11.36
C GLY A 642 -14.98 9.03 -12.54
N LEU A 643 -14.94 10.08 -13.34
CA LEU A 643 -15.68 10.22 -14.59
C LEU A 643 -14.68 10.41 -15.73
N ASP A 644 -14.65 9.54 -16.71
CA ASP A 644 -13.60 9.60 -17.73
C ASP A 644 -14.13 9.19 -19.11
N LYS A 645 -13.73 9.92 -20.15
CA LYS A 645 -14.04 9.65 -21.55
C LYS A 645 -15.55 9.53 -21.83
N PHE A 646 -16.30 10.55 -21.42
CA PHE A 646 -17.71 10.68 -21.80
C PHE A 646 -17.84 11.62 -23.01
N ASP A 647 -17.95 11.04 -24.20
CA ASP A 647 -17.89 11.79 -25.45
C ASP A 647 -19.12 12.70 -25.62
N GLY A 648 -20.28 12.33 -25.06
CA GLY A 648 -21.55 13.08 -25.14
C GLY A 648 -21.81 14.04 -23.99
N LEU A 649 -21.07 13.95 -22.87
CA LEU A 649 -21.40 14.61 -21.61
C LEU A 649 -21.19 16.12 -21.65
N LYS A 650 -22.25 16.88 -21.47
CA LYS A 650 -22.26 18.36 -21.46
C LYS A 650 -22.39 18.94 -20.06
N GLU A 651 -23.09 18.25 -19.18
CA GLU A 651 -23.41 18.75 -17.85
C GLU A 651 -23.33 17.67 -16.77
N VAL A 652 -22.78 18.04 -15.62
CA VAL A 652 -22.81 17.25 -14.39
C VAL A 652 -23.38 18.10 -13.29
N THR A 653 -24.42 17.60 -12.60
CA THR A 653 -25.07 18.30 -11.52
C THR A 653 -24.98 17.51 -10.22
N VAL A 654 -24.67 18.21 -9.12
CA VAL A 654 -24.55 17.65 -7.76
C VAL A 654 -25.63 18.26 -6.91
N GLY A 655 -26.61 17.46 -6.51
CA GLY A 655 -27.69 17.87 -5.64
C GLY A 655 -27.22 18.23 -4.23
N LYS A 656 -28.02 18.99 -3.53
CA LYS A 656 -27.78 19.35 -2.13
C LYS A 656 -27.67 18.07 -1.29
N ASP A 657 -26.67 17.99 -0.41
CA ASP A 657 -26.37 16.82 0.46
C ASP A 657 -26.10 15.50 -0.29
N ALA A 658 -25.83 15.54 -1.62
CA ALA A 658 -25.30 14.40 -2.35
C ALA A 658 -23.81 14.21 -2.02
N MET A 659 -23.37 12.97 -1.97
CA MET A 659 -21.93 12.61 -1.83
C MET A 659 -21.22 13.32 -0.65
N THR A 660 -21.87 13.50 0.49
CA THR A 660 -21.34 14.26 1.65
C THR A 660 -19.99 13.79 2.20
N ARG A 661 -19.50 12.62 1.76
CA ARG A 661 -18.20 12.06 2.16
C ARG A 661 -17.19 12.03 1.02
N LEU A 662 -17.46 12.69 -0.10
CA LEU A 662 -16.55 12.66 -1.24
C LEU A 662 -15.25 13.38 -0.89
N GLU A 663 -14.14 12.65 -0.98
CA GLU A 663 -12.79 13.14 -0.70
C GLU A 663 -11.99 13.39 -1.99
N LYS A 664 -12.33 12.69 -3.07
CA LYS A 664 -11.63 12.77 -4.35
C LYS A 664 -12.59 12.70 -5.51
N LEU A 665 -12.50 13.68 -6.43
CA LEU A 665 -13.20 13.72 -7.70
C LEU A 665 -12.19 13.80 -8.85
N SER A 666 -12.37 12.96 -9.86
CA SER A 666 -11.57 12.99 -11.09
C SER A 666 -12.49 13.09 -12.28
N ILE A 667 -12.20 14.01 -13.19
CA ILE A 667 -12.93 14.15 -14.46
C ILE A 667 -11.90 14.19 -15.57
N GLY A 668 -12.08 13.34 -16.60
CA GLY A 668 -11.10 13.25 -17.67
C GLY A 668 -11.74 13.09 -19.06
N ARG A 669 -11.09 13.63 -20.08
CA ARG A 669 -11.41 13.43 -21.50
C ARG A 669 -12.90 13.56 -21.85
N CYS A 670 -13.59 14.54 -21.22
CA CYS A 670 -14.98 14.87 -21.54
C CYS A 670 -14.98 16.14 -22.41
N GLU A 671 -14.90 15.98 -23.72
CA GLU A 671 -14.65 17.09 -24.67
C GLU A 671 -15.78 18.13 -24.71
N LEU A 672 -17.03 17.70 -24.47
CA LEU A 672 -18.19 18.58 -24.48
C LEU A 672 -18.48 19.24 -23.13
N LEU A 673 -17.79 18.83 -22.06
CA LEU A 673 -17.97 19.40 -20.73
C LEU A 673 -17.18 20.71 -20.59
N LYS A 674 -17.87 21.85 -20.74
CA LYS A 674 -17.27 23.20 -20.77
C LYS A 674 -17.33 23.93 -19.44
N LYS A 675 -18.01 23.38 -18.43
CA LYS A 675 -18.21 23.97 -17.11
C LYS A 675 -17.91 22.96 -16.02
N VAL A 676 -17.49 23.45 -14.88
CA VAL A 676 -17.35 22.63 -13.65
C VAL A 676 -18.72 22.11 -13.23
N PRO A 677 -18.79 20.90 -12.63
CA PRO A 677 -20.05 20.36 -12.12
C PRO A 677 -20.81 21.37 -11.25
N SER A 678 -22.08 21.62 -11.58
CA SER A 678 -22.95 22.49 -10.77
C SER A 678 -23.20 21.83 -9.42
N GLY A 679 -23.08 22.60 -8.32
CA GLY A 679 -23.24 22.08 -6.95
C GLY A 679 -21.96 21.46 -6.37
N ILE A 680 -20.82 21.57 -7.04
CA ILE A 680 -19.51 21.10 -6.50
C ILE A 680 -19.15 21.83 -5.20
N GLU A 681 -19.61 23.05 -5.02
CA GLU A 681 -19.48 23.86 -3.81
C GLU A 681 -20.12 23.22 -2.56
N ASN A 682 -21.07 22.30 -2.76
CA ASN A 682 -21.70 21.53 -1.68
C ASN A 682 -20.80 20.39 -1.14
N LEU A 683 -19.73 20.04 -1.85
CA LEU A 683 -18.84 18.93 -1.50
C LEU A 683 -17.78 19.38 -0.48
N THR A 684 -18.16 19.73 0.71
CA THR A 684 -17.30 20.31 1.77
C THR A 684 -16.15 19.43 2.24
N LYS A 685 -16.17 18.12 1.95
CA LYS A 685 -15.09 17.17 2.29
C LYS A 685 -14.19 16.85 1.12
N LEU A 686 -14.42 17.48 -0.02
CA LEU A 686 -13.60 17.26 -1.22
C LEU A 686 -12.19 17.84 -1.01
N LYS A 687 -11.18 16.97 -1.05
CA LYS A 687 -9.77 17.32 -0.84
C LYS A 687 -9.01 17.45 -2.16
N VAL A 688 -9.35 16.60 -3.13
CA VAL A 688 -8.64 16.52 -4.40
C VAL A 688 -9.64 16.56 -5.54
N LEU A 689 -9.47 17.54 -6.42
CA LEU A 689 -10.15 17.63 -7.70
C LEU A 689 -9.09 17.53 -8.81
N GLU A 690 -9.24 16.57 -9.70
CA GLU A 690 -8.24 16.32 -10.74
C GLU A 690 -8.92 16.25 -12.11
N PHE A 691 -8.45 17.08 -13.04
CA PHE A 691 -8.89 17.12 -14.42
C PHE A 691 -7.83 16.48 -15.33
N PHE A 692 -8.24 15.50 -16.17
CA PHE A 692 -7.36 14.77 -17.06
C PHE A 692 -7.70 15.09 -18.53
N ASP A 693 -6.74 15.60 -19.30
CA ASP A 693 -6.91 15.91 -20.73
C ASP A 693 -8.27 16.57 -21.02
N MET A 694 -8.66 17.55 -20.18
CA MET A 694 -9.91 18.29 -20.33
C MET A 694 -9.75 19.47 -21.31
N PRO A 695 -10.86 19.94 -21.93
CA PRO A 695 -10.84 21.10 -22.80
C PRO A 695 -10.28 22.34 -22.12
N ASP A 696 -9.47 23.11 -22.86
CA ASP A 696 -8.91 24.37 -22.38
C ASP A 696 -10.00 25.39 -21.97
N GLU A 697 -11.19 25.31 -22.58
CA GLU A 697 -12.34 26.15 -22.24
C GLU A 697 -12.76 25.96 -20.78
N LEU A 698 -12.92 24.71 -20.33
CA LEU A 698 -13.26 24.40 -18.93
C LEU A 698 -12.16 24.90 -18.00
N MET A 699 -10.89 24.66 -18.33
CA MET A 699 -9.77 25.05 -17.49
C MET A 699 -9.66 26.56 -17.33
N LYS A 700 -10.01 27.35 -18.35
CA LYS A 700 -10.08 28.80 -18.27
C LYS A 700 -11.17 29.29 -17.31
N THR A 701 -12.29 28.55 -17.14
CA THR A 701 -13.37 28.97 -16.23
C THR A 701 -12.98 28.92 -14.76
N ILE A 702 -12.01 28.07 -14.41
CA ILE A 702 -11.51 27.90 -13.03
C ILE A 702 -10.17 28.59 -12.77
N CYS A 703 -9.67 29.38 -13.74
CA CYS A 703 -8.39 30.07 -13.58
C CYS A 703 -8.48 31.20 -12.55
N PRO A 704 -7.53 31.28 -11.58
CA PRO A 704 -7.54 32.32 -10.54
C PRO A 704 -7.40 33.77 -11.06
N HIS A 705 -6.77 33.94 -12.21
CA HIS A 705 -6.40 35.26 -12.79
C HIS A 705 -7.22 35.64 -14.02
N GLY A 706 -8.17 34.80 -14.44
CA GLY A 706 -8.96 34.97 -15.64
C GLY A 706 -10.39 35.43 -15.39
N PRO A 707 -11.20 35.59 -16.45
CA PRO A 707 -12.62 35.89 -16.36
C PRO A 707 -13.46 34.70 -15.84
N GLY A 708 -12.81 33.77 -15.14
CA GLY A 708 -13.35 32.50 -14.73
C GLY A 708 -14.53 32.60 -13.77
N LYS A 709 -15.73 32.34 -14.26
CA LYS A 709 -16.98 32.39 -13.48
C LYS A 709 -17.08 31.26 -12.44
N ASP A 710 -16.28 30.18 -12.59
CA ASP A 710 -16.38 28.96 -11.77
C ASP A 710 -15.25 28.81 -10.75
N TYR A 711 -14.27 29.72 -10.72
CA TYR A 711 -13.16 29.68 -9.73
C TYR A 711 -13.66 29.67 -8.29
N GLY A 712 -14.66 30.51 -7.98
CA GLY A 712 -15.26 30.54 -6.63
C GLY A 712 -15.87 29.23 -6.17
N LYS A 713 -16.33 28.38 -7.10
CA LYS A 713 -16.93 27.06 -6.79
C LYS A 713 -15.90 26.03 -6.33
N VAL A 714 -14.63 26.17 -6.72
CA VAL A 714 -13.55 25.22 -6.43
C VAL A 714 -12.58 25.71 -5.35
N LEU A 715 -12.74 26.95 -4.88
CA LEU A 715 -11.83 27.60 -3.93
C LEU A 715 -11.71 26.85 -2.59
N HIS A 716 -12.74 26.16 -2.16
CA HIS A 716 -12.77 25.38 -0.91
C HIS A 716 -12.00 24.07 -1.00
N ILE A 717 -11.55 23.67 -2.19
CA ILE A 717 -10.88 22.39 -2.45
C ILE A 717 -9.36 22.60 -2.31
N PRO A 718 -8.68 21.92 -1.38
CA PRO A 718 -7.25 22.15 -1.13
C PRO A 718 -6.35 21.85 -2.33
N ASP A 719 -6.65 20.78 -3.06
CA ASP A 719 -5.80 20.30 -4.14
C ASP A 719 -6.61 20.24 -5.44
N VAL A 720 -6.36 21.17 -6.37
CA VAL A 720 -6.98 21.16 -7.72
C VAL A 720 -5.89 21.05 -8.77
N TYR A 721 -5.99 20.03 -9.64
CA TYR A 721 -4.97 19.72 -10.63
C TYR A 721 -5.54 19.63 -12.04
N SER A 722 -4.76 20.08 -13.02
CA SER A 722 -4.92 19.81 -14.46
C SER A 722 -3.80 18.87 -14.91
N THR A 723 -4.14 17.77 -15.55
CA THR A 723 -3.23 16.67 -15.86
C THR A 723 -3.35 16.29 -17.33
N TYR A 724 -2.23 16.16 -18.02
CA TYR A 724 -2.16 15.82 -19.43
C TYR A 724 -1.23 14.62 -19.66
N TRP A 725 -1.62 13.72 -20.57
CA TRP A 725 -0.77 12.58 -20.96
C TRP A 725 0.13 12.95 -22.13
N ARG A 726 1.46 12.91 -21.95
CA ARG A 726 2.45 13.22 -22.98
C ARG A 726 3.70 12.37 -22.83
N ASP A 727 4.29 11.94 -23.93
CA ASP A 727 5.58 11.22 -23.99
C ASP A 727 5.70 10.08 -22.97
N GLY A 728 4.63 9.31 -22.79
CA GLY A 728 4.60 8.18 -21.86
C GLY A 728 4.53 8.54 -20.39
N GLY A 729 4.27 9.81 -20.04
CA GLY A 729 4.15 10.32 -18.68
C GLY A 729 2.98 11.27 -18.47
N TRP A 730 2.73 11.64 -17.22
CA TRP A 730 1.71 12.60 -16.83
C TRP A 730 2.31 13.96 -16.55
N ASP A 731 1.87 14.98 -17.27
CA ASP A 731 2.13 16.38 -16.96
C ASP A 731 1.00 16.90 -16.07
N VAL A 732 1.29 17.22 -14.81
CA VAL A 732 0.31 17.68 -13.82
C VAL A 732 0.57 19.14 -13.46
N TYR A 733 -0.44 19.97 -13.48
CA TYR A 733 -0.39 21.39 -13.16
C TYR A 733 -1.33 21.67 -11.98
N ALA A 734 -0.83 22.30 -10.93
CA ALA A 734 -1.68 22.75 -9.84
C ALA A 734 -2.33 24.08 -10.20
N LEU A 735 -3.63 24.23 -9.91
CA LEU A 735 -4.42 25.39 -10.30
C LEU A 735 -3.90 26.71 -9.71
N ASP A 736 -3.41 26.67 -8.47
CA ASP A 736 -2.84 27.82 -7.76
C ASP A 736 -1.54 28.38 -8.38
N THR A 737 -0.94 27.62 -9.30
CA THR A 737 0.30 27.98 -9.99
C THR A 737 0.11 28.49 -11.41
N PHE A 738 -1.14 28.61 -11.90
CA PHE A 738 -1.43 29.10 -13.25
C PHE A 738 -0.96 30.53 -13.43
N SER A 739 -0.36 30.82 -14.60
CA SER A 739 0.07 32.19 -14.93
C SER A 739 -1.12 33.11 -15.20
N ARG A 740 -0.87 34.44 -15.25
CA ARG A 740 -1.90 35.45 -15.53
C ARG A 740 -2.59 35.25 -16.90
N ASP A 741 -1.93 34.60 -17.83
CA ASP A 741 -2.51 34.31 -19.18
C ASP A 741 -3.51 33.17 -19.16
N CYS A 742 -3.79 32.59 -17.99
CA CYS A 742 -4.77 31.50 -17.81
C CYS A 742 -4.58 30.34 -18.80
N SER A 743 -3.37 30.17 -19.32
CA SER A 743 -3.06 28.98 -20.11
C SER A 743 -3.01 27.77 -19.18
N PRO A 744 -3.80 26.72 -19.44
CA PRO A 744 -3.82 25.51 -18.61
C PRO A 744 -2.45 24.83 -18.47
N ARG A 745 -1.50 25.23 -19.30
CA ARG A 745 -0.14 24.66 -19.40
C ARG A 745 0.95 25.59 -18.92
N SER A 746 0.61 26.75 -18.34
CA SER A 746 1.56 27.77 -17.90
C SER A 746 1.91 27.69 -16.43
N GLY A 747 1.29 26.77 -15.68
CA GLY A 747 1.57 26.51 -14.27
C GLY A 747 2.86 25.73 -14.04
N THR A 748 3.16 25.46 -12.78
CA THR A 748 4.31 24.62 -12.41
C THR A 748 4.06 23.17 -12.83
N LEU A 749 4.85 22.68 -13.77
CA LEU A 749 4.73 21.33 -14.33
C LEU A 749 5.18 20.26 -13.34
N ILE A 750 4.30 19.27 -13.08
CA ILE A 750 4.63 18.01 -12.39
C ILE A 750 4.63 16.90 -13.42
N ARG A 751 5.75 16.25 -13.69
CA ARG A 751 5.76 15.04 -14.52
C ARG A 751 5.81 13.80 -13.62
N SER A 752 4.83 12.92 -13.74
CA SER A 752 4.71 11.69 -12.96
C SER A 752 4.52 10.49 -13.89
N HIS A 753 5.29 9.40 -13.68
CA HIS A 753 5.06 8.14 -14.37
C HIS A 753 3.91 7.33 -13.77
N GLU A 754 3.43 7.73 -12.58
CA GLU A 754 2.24 7.14 -11.96
C GLU A 754 1.15 8.19 -11.84
N PRO A 755 -0.06 7.92 -12.36
CA PRO A 755 -1.19 8.81 -12.13
C PRO A 755 -1.47 8.90 -10.63
N ARG A 756 -1.74 10.10 -10.10
CA ARG A 756 -2.15 10.28 -8.70
C ARG A 756 -3.46 9.54 -8.40
N ILE A 757 -4.26 9.32 -9.41
CA ILE A 757 -5.38 8.36 -9.38
C ILE A 757 -4.85 7.05 -9.96
N GLN A 758 -4.70 6.08 -9.09
CA GLN A 758 -4.39 4.73 -9.54
C GLN A 758 -5.64 4.11 -10.14
N TRP A 759 -5.78 4.20 -11.47
CA TRP A 759 -6.66 3.34 -12.25
C TRP A 759 -6.19 1.86 -12.20
N LYS A 760 -5.38 1.53 -11.20
CA LYS A 760 -4.92 0.17 -10.95
C LYS A 760 -6.05 -0.61 -10.28
N VAL A 761 -6.71 -1.44 -11.05
CA VAL A 761 -7.63 -2.47 -10.57
C VAL A 761 -6.87 -3.65 -9.96
#